data_5b8280cc16b77bf5f2f0b849aedab8d2
#
_entry.id   5b8280cc16b77bf5f2f0b849aedab8d2
#
_cell.length_a   1.000
_cell.length_b   1.000
_cell.length_c   1.000
_cell.angle_alpha   90.00
_cell.angle_beta   90.00
_cell.angle_gamma   90.00
#
_symmetry.space_group_name_H-M   'P 1'
#
loop_
_entity.id
_entity.type
_entity.pdbx_description
1 polymer ?
#
loop_
_entity_poly.entity_id
_entity_poly.type
_entity_poly.pdbx_seq_one_letter_code
_entity_poly.pdbx_strand_id
1 'polypeptide(L)'
;MVRMALGVRHIFLISSLAFVLAVSSCSTTRSLQEGEYRLAKNTVNVTNGKNADTKDVQSYIKQKPNPSLVFGWNPFLVIYNWAGRYDNNFLDRFCHKIGTPPVVYDPTQLDESIENICKHLEYIGYYDSKVNSDVEVSGRKVKVKYNVTLGKRYKISTIQYSIPEGEFRQDFSADSVNIMIKPGDYLSESNLEKETERSAAYFRRHGYYGFTKNFYSFTADTLARNDTCGLLMTINNYTRNETPENARPLVKYKIGDVTISHDKDLKFNEKVLRNMNTLRPGALYDERDVNNTYARLSALRIFSGVNMQLTPRDSEYVDCAISLTQSKTQGFKVNLEGSTNSSGLIGISPQFSYFHKNIFRGGQWLNLGFLGNFQFKSNDRKVHSNELGVTANLSFPEFLGLPNSMFKGALIPRTEINTSYNYQSRPEYTRNMISGSFGYSGSLKNFYYQFEPLRAKIVKLYHLDTDFYEILKNNLFLRDAYQDHFDAGSSLTAYYTTCSDLNPKVSYRYVRFQFDVSGNVMSLFNGGMSKDAYGHHLIWGTPYSQYVRAELTLGNTFVFGGSERQSIAMRFLGGIGKAYGNSQSLPLERQFYSGGANSMRGWQARDLGPGRMKGNKMFSIPSQTGDMKLEANLEYRFPMFWKLYGALFTDVGNIWTIREEESEDWNLAKFSMKNFGKSLAANWGLGVRVDLNFLILRLDMGIKMHDPSLARGERWFGPDRWFSNDGFAIHFGVGYPF
;
A
#
# COMPACT_ATOMS: atom_id res chain seq x y z
N MET A 1 19.08 23.56 40.97
CA MET A 1 18.31 23.11 39.80
C MET A 1 18.26 21.57 39.62
N VAL A 2 19.30 20.80 39.85
CA VAL A 2 19.31 19.34 39.65
C VAL A 2 18.34 18.58 40.61
N ARG A 3 18.19 18.99 41.86
CA ARG A 3 17.27 18.37 42.83
C ARG A 3 15.77 18.63 42.55
N MET A 4 15.43 19.75 41.90
CA MET A 4 14.05 20.04 41.48
C MET A 4 13.61 19.23 40.26
N ALA A 5 14.54 18.98 39.32
CA ALA A 5 14.30 18.14 38.12
C ALA A 5 14.06 16.65 38.49
N LEU A 6 14.74 16.12 39.50
CA LEU A 6 14.50 14.76 40.01
C LEU A 6 13.12 14.57 40.64
N GLY A 7 12.63 15.58 41.38
CA GLY A 7 11.29 15.56 42.02
C GLY A 7 10.15 15.53 41.01
N VAL A 8 10.22 16.36 39.97
CA VAL A 8 9.21 16.42 38.91
C VAL A 8 9.15 15.11 38.08
N ARG A 9 10.29 14.46 37.90
CA ARG A 9 10.42 13.15 37.22
C ARG A 9 9.73 12.01 37.95
N HIS A 10 9.97 11.91 39.26
CA HIS A 10 9.34 10.88 40.08
C HIS A 10 7.83 11.13 40.21
N ILE A 11 7.40 12.38 40.27
CA ILE A 11 5.98 12.75 40.24
C ILE A 11 5.35 12.34 38.90
N PHE A 12 6.00 12.55 37.77
CA PHE A 12 5.46 12.17 36.44
C PHE A 12 5.42 10.64 36.24
N LEU A 13 6.43 9.90 36.73
CA LEU A 13 6.44 8.42 36.69
C LEU A 13 5.40 7.84 37.68
N ILE A 14 5.28 8.41 38.87
CA ILE A 14 4.28 8.00 39.86
C ILE A 14 2.88 8.38 39.37
N SER A 15 2.69 9.55 38.78
CA SER A 15 1.40 9.96 38.21
C SER A 15 0.99 9.15 37.00
N SER A 16 1.93 8.79 36.10
CA SER A 16 1.64 7.90 34.97
C SER A 16 1.36 6.46 35.41
N LEU A 17 2.10 5.95 36.43
CA LEU A 17 1.83 4.63 37.01
C LEU A 17 0.52 4.61 37.79
N ALA A 18 0.23 5.68 38.56
CA ALA A 18 -1.03 5.87 39.26
C ALA A 18 -2.21 6.03 38.29
N PHE A 19 -2.01 6.72 37.16
CA PHE A 19 -3.00 6.82 36.09
C PHE A 19 -3.29 5.46 35.45
N VAL A 20 -2.26 4.66 35.16
CA VAL A 20 -2.40 3.29 34.62
C VAL A 20 -3.10 2.39 35.65
N LEU A 21 -2.77 2.48 36.94
CA LEU A 21 -3.41 1.72 38.02
C LEU A 21 -4.86 2.18 38.25
N ALA A 22 -5.13 3.47 38.21
CA ALA A 22 -6.48 4.03 38.33
C ALA A 22 -7.38 3.61 37.18
N VAL A 23 -6.84 3.57 35.93
CA VAL A 23 -7.56 3.11 34.74
C VAL A 23 -7.85 1.60 34.81
N SER A 24 -7.01 0.80 35.47
CA SER A 24 -7.23 -0.64 35.62
C SER A 24 -8.24 -1.01 36.74
N SER A 25 -8.49 -0.12 37.70
CA SER A 25 -9.39 -0.35 38.83
C SER A 25 -10.85 0.08 38.62
N CYS A 26 -11.17 0.80 37.52
CA CYS A 26 -12.51 1.32 37.28
C CYS A 26 -13.49 0.26 36.75
N SER A 27 -14.74 0.30 37.29
CA SER A 27 -15.83 -0.55 36.82
C SER A 27 -16.16 -0.25 35.36
N THR A 28 -16.10 -1.29 34.48
CA THR A 28 -16.46 -1.23 33.08
C THR A 28 -17.96 -1.43 32.80
N THR A 29 -18.79 -1.28 33.81
CA THR A 29 -20.23 -1.58 33.79
C THR A 29 -21.08 -0.48 34.46
N ARG A 30 -20.46 0.65 34.81
CA ARG A 30 -21.14 1.75 35.55
C ARG A 30 -22.25 2.42 34.73
N SER A 31 -22.07 2.51 33.42
CA SER A 31 -23.01 3.15 32.48
C SER A 31 -24.21 2.29 32.08
N LEU A 32 -24.22 1.00 32.42
CA LEU A 32 -25.30 0.08 32.09
C LEU A 32 -26.61 0.41 32.84
N GLN A 33 -27.74 0.13 32.23
CA GLN A 33 -29.07 0.23 32.84
C GLN A 33 -29.31 -0.91 33.85
N GLU A 34 -30.29 -0.78 34.73
CA GLU A 34 -30.73 -1.89 35.59
C GLU A 34 -31.24 -3.04 34.71
N GLY A 35 -30.79 -4.25 35.00
CA GLY A 35 -31.13 -5.42 34.20
C GLY A 35 -30.23 -5.66 32.99
N GLU A 36 -29.37 -4.69 32.61
CA GLU A 36 -28.43 -4.87 31.53
C GLU A 36 -27.11 -5.51 31.96
N TYR A 37 -26.58 -6.37 31.13
CA TYR A 37 -25.30 -7.03 31.32
C TYR A 37 -24.35 -6.71 30.18
N ARG A 38 -23.10 -6.44 30.49
CA ARG A 38 -22.06 -6.23 29.46
C ARG A 38 -21.56 -7.56 28.90
N LEU A 39 -21.54 -7.73 27.59
CA LEU A 39 -20.84 -8.81 26.93
C LEU A 39 -19.31 -8.63 27.09
N ALA A 40 -18.68 -9.46 27.90
CA ALA A 40 -17.26 -9.32 28.22
C ALA A 40 -16.35 -10.18 27.32
N LYS A 41 -16.80 -11.37 26.93
CA LYS A 41 -15.99 -12.29 26.13
C LYS A 41 -16.87 -13.32 25.40
N ASN A 42 -16.52 -13.62 24.16
CA ASN A 42 -16.96 -14.83 23.43
C ASN A 42 -15.80 -15.81 23.36
N THR A 43 -16.10 -17.08 23.53
CA THR A 43 -15.12 -18.16 23.42
C THR A 43 -15.76 -19.30 22.61
N VAL A 44 -15.08 -19.76 21.58
CA VAL A 44 -15.48 -20.95 20.82
C VAL A 44 -14.64 -22.12 21.31
N ASN A 45 -15.30 -23.19 21.70
CA ASN A 45 -14.69 -24.44 22.12
C ASN A 45 -15.18 -25.57 21.23
N VAL A 46 -14.28 -26.20 20.51
CA VAL A 46 -14.61 -27.38 19.69
C VAL A 46 -14.37 -28.63 20.53
N THR A 47 -15.45 -29.37 20.78
CA THR A 47 -15.44 -30.51 21.77
C THR A 47 -14.91 -31.83 21.21
N ASN A 48 -15.01 -32.05 19.89
CA ASN A 48 -14.76 -33.37 19.29
C ASN A 48 -13.76 -33.36 18.11
N GLY A 49 -12.91 -32.34 17.99
CA GLY A 49 -11.91 -32.30 16.92
C GLY A 49 -11.03 -31.06 16.94
N LYS A 50 -9.84 -31.16 16.36
CA LYS A 50 -8.90 -30.04 16.20
C LYS A 50 -8.93 -29.45 14.79
N ASN A 51 -9.80 -29.91 13.91
CA ASN A 51 -9.72 -29.61 12.46
C ASN A 51 -10.53 -28.39 12.02
N ALA A 52 -11.37 -27.79 12.87
CA ALA A 52 -12.04 -26.53 12.57
C ALA A 52 -11.22 -25.37 13.11
N ASP A 53 -10.98 -24.38 12.27
CA ASP A 53 -10.35 -23.13 12.71
C ASP A 53 -11.32 -22.37 13.61
N THR A 54 -11.03 -22.36 14.91
CA THR A 54 -11.84 -21.65 15.90
C THR A 54 -11.96 -20.14 15.62
N LYS A 55 -10.97 -19.55 14.94
CA LYS A 55 -11.03 -18.13 14.55
C LYS A 55 -12.02 -17.89 13.42
N ASP A 56 -12.07 -18.83 12.47
CA ASP A 56 -13.02 -18.78 11.38
C ASP A 56 -14.45 -18.88 11.94
N VAL A 57 -14.74 -19.89 12.76
CA VAL A 57 -16.04 -20.03 13.44
C VAL A 57 -16.40 -18.79 14.26
N GLN A 58 -15.44 -18.20 14.96
CA GLN A 58 -15.65 -17.00 15.77
C GLN A 58 -16.07 -15.79 14.93
N SER A 59 -15.72 -15.76 13.63
CA SER A 59 -16.10 -14.68 12.72
C SER A 59 -17.61 -14.60 12.49
N TYR A 60 -18.33 -15.69 12.63
CA TYR A 60 -19.79 -15.83 12.42
C TYR A 60 -20.63 -15.50 13.65
N ILE A 61 -19.99 -15.24 14.79
CA ILE A 61 -20.68 -14.71 15.97
C ILE A 61 -21.13 -13.28 15.68
N LYS A 62 -22.44 -13.03 15.76
CA LYS A 62 -23.08 -11.74 15.42
C LYS A 62 -22.74 -10.68 16.43
N GLN A 63 -22.91 -10.96 17.72
CA GLN A 63 -22.61 -10.02 18.79
C GLN A 63 -21.17 -10.20 19.29
N LYS A 64 -20.34 -9.19 19.08
CA LYS A 64 -18.93 -9.20 19.49
C LYS A 64 -18.72 -8.30 20.72
N PRO A 65 -17.90 -8.71 21.71
CA PRO A 65 -17.58 -7.89 22.86
C PRO A 65 -16.79 -6.65 22.45
N ASN A 66 -16.71 -5.66 23.36
CA ASN A 66 -15.85 -4.50 23.11
C ASN A 66 -14.42 -4.93 22.80
N PRO A 67 -13.77 -4.27 21.83
CA PRO A 67 -12.40 -4.60 21.43
C PRO A 67 -11.44 -4.40 22.59
N SER A 68 -10.47 -5.28 22.63
CA SER A 68 -9.36 -5.17 23.58
C SER A 68 -8.06 -4.92 22.84
N LEU A 69 -7.20 -4.06 23.36
CA LEU A 69 -5.81 -3.94 22.95
C LEU A 69 -5.02 -5.19 23.34
N VAL A 70 -3.75 -5.19 22.98
CA VAL A 70 -2.81 -6.27 23.39
C VAL A 70 -2.93 -6.50 24.90
N PHE A 71 -2.94 -7.76 25.34
CA PHE A 71 -3.18 -8.21 26.73
C PHE A 71 -4.61 -8.01 27.27
N GLY A 72 -5.61 -7.80 26.43
CA GLY A 72 -7.01 -7.71 26.85
C GLY A 72 -7.39 -6.40 27.54
N TRP A 73 -6.58 -5.36 27.44
CA TRP A 73 -6.85 -4.05 28.03
C TRP A 73 -7.84 -3.24 27.20
N ASN A 74 -8.87 -2.66 27.83
CA ASN A 74 -9.95 -1.90 27.20
C ASN A 74 -10.01 -0.46 27.72
N PRO A 75 -9.01 0.39 27.43
CA PRO A 75 -8.92 1.74 28.03
C PRO A 75 -10.10 2.63 27.67
N PHE A 76 -10.61 2.56 26.45
CA PHE A 76 -11.71 3.39 25.96
C PHE A 76 -13.06 3.04 26.59
N LEU A 77 -13.26 1.76 26.92
CA LEU A 77 -14.40 1.30 27.68
C LEU A 77 -14.34 1.83 29.14
N VAL A 78 -13.14 1.87 29.73
CA VAL A 78 -12.93 2.43 31.06
C VAL A 78 -13.20 3.94 31.05
N ILE A 79 -12.69 4.68 30.09
CA ILE A 79 -12.93 6.12 29.91
C ILE A 79 -14.43 6.40 29.80
N TYR A 80 -15.16 5.65 28.98
CA TYR A 80 -16.62 5.79 28.88
C TYR A 80 -17.32 5.62 30.21
N ASN A 81 -16.93 4.62 30.98
CA ASN A 81 -17.55 4.32 32.27
C ASN A 81 -17.12 5.25 33.42
N TRP A 82 -16.11 6.11 33.21
CA TRP A 82 -15.75 7.15 34.18
C TRP A 82 -16.88 8.18 34.36
N ALA A 83 -17.46 8.63 33.24
CA ALA A 83 -18.58 9.57 33.27
C ALA A 83 -19.85 9.00 33.90
N GLY A 84 -19.97 7.68 33.99
CA GLY A 84 -21.21 7.07 34.47
C GLY A 84 -22.27 7.02 33.36
N ARG A 85 -23.54 7.29 33.74
CA ARG A 85 -24.70 7.07 32.88
C ARG A 85 -25.16 8.34 32.13
N TYR A 86 -24.93 9.50 32.71
CA TYR A 86 -25.50 10.76 32.23
C TYR A 86 -24.44 11.80 31.95
N ASP A 87 -24.69 12.65 30.96
CA ASP A 87 -23.84 13.77 30.55
C ASP A 87 -24.05 14.99 31.47
N ASN A 88 -23.73 14.88 32.73
CA ASN A 88 -24.03 15.91 33.72
C ASN A 88 -23.15 17.16 33.61
N ASN A 89 -21.91 17.01 33.06
CA ASN A 89 -20.96 18.11 32.90
C ASN A 89 -20.10 17.95 31.63
N PHE A 90 -19.21 18.92 31.39
CA PHE A 90 -18.32 18.89 30.23
C PHE A 90 -17.41 17.65 30.18
N LEU A 91 -16.91 17.23 31.35
CA LEU A 91 -16.02 16.05 31.42
C LEU A 91 -16.77 14.76 31.11
N ASP A 92 -18.02 14.61 31.54
CA ASP A 92 -18.84 13.44 31.24
C ASP A 92 -19.09 13.34 29.75
N ARG A 93 -19.48 14.45 29.09
CA ARG A 93 -19.67 14.52 27.66
C ARG A 93 -18.39 14.21 26.86
N PHE A 94 -17.26 14.68 27.39
CA PHE A 94 -15.96 14.40 26.79
C PHE A 94 -15.58 12.92 26.91
N CYS A 95 -15.79 12.31 28.09
CA CYS A 95 -15.56 10.88 28.32
C CYS A 95 -16.46 9.99 27.47
N HIS A 96 -17.75 10.33 27.33
CA HIS A 96 -18.67 9.61 26.45
C HIS A 96 -18.32 9.74 24.96
N LYS A 97 -17.83 10.90 24.56
CA LYS A 97 -17.41 11.13 23.16
C LYS A 97 -16.12 10.39 22.79
N ILE A 98 -15.18 10.26 23.73
CA ILE A 98 -13.89 9.58 23.51
C ILE A 98 -13.99 8.09 23.80
N GLY A 99 -14.76 7.71 24.81
CA GLY A 99 -14.93 6.33 25.23
C GLY A 99 -15.79 5.51 24.29
N THR A 100 -15.70 4.19 24.42
CA THR A 100 -16.56 3.24 23.70
C THR A 100 -17.63 2.73 24.65
N PRO A 101 -18.93 2.79 24.31
CA PRO A 101 -20.00 2.28 25.16
C PRO A 101 -19.87 0.76 25.36
N PRO A 102 -20.28 0.24 26.52
CA PRO A 102 -20.31 -1.20 26.74
C PRO A 102 -21.29 -1.88 25.80
N VAL A 103 -20.90 -3.01 25.23
CA VAL A 103 -21.79 -3.86 24.43
C VAL A 103 -22.73 -4.58 25.39
N VAL A 104 -24.01 -4.25 25.31
CA VAL A 104 -25.07 -4.89 26.13
C VAL A 104 -25.35 -6.28 25.54
N TYR A 105 -25.34 -7.30 26.38
CA TYR A 105 -25.65 -8.66 25.98
C TYR A 105 -27.11 -8.79 25.56
N ASP A 106 -27.36 -9.35 24.38
CA ASP A 106 -28.65 -9.56 23.76
C ASP A 106 -28.84 -11.07 23.47
N PRO A 107 -29.79 -11.74 24.14
CA PRO A 107 -30.05 -13.17 23.92
C PRO A 107 -30.49 -13.50 22.49
N THR A 108 -31.22 -12.61 21.80
CA THR A 108 -31.66 -12.85 20.43
C THR A 108 -30.48 -12.97 19.45
N GLN A 109 -29.45 -12.17 19.65
CA GLN A 109 -28.24 -12.24 18.86
C GLN A 109 -27.37 -13.46 19.18
N LEU A 110 -27.55 -14.07 20.36
CA LEU A 110 -26.94 -15.34 20.70
C LEU A 110 -27.51 -16.46 19.82
N ASP A 111 -28.85 -16.56 19.72
CA ASP A 111 -29.51 -17.59 18.91
C ASP A 111 -29.17 -17.45 17.43
N GLU A 112 -29.17 -16.21 16.91
CA GLU A 112 -28.71 -15.93 15.54
C GLU A 112 -27.24 -16.32 15.32
N SER A 113 -26.39 -16.14 16.32
CA SER A 113 -24.98 -16.57 16.25
C SER A 113 -24.83 -18.07 16.16
N ILE A 114 -25.63 -18.82 16.93
CA ILE A 114 -25.66 -20.29 16.92
C ILE A 114 -26.07 -20.77 15.52
N GLU A 115 -27.14 -20.21 14.97
CA GLU A 115 -27.63 -20.54 13.62
C GLU A 115 -26.58 -20.24 12.55
N ASN A 116 -25.95 -19.06 12.59
CA ASN A 116 -24.90 -18.69 11.65
C ASN A 116 -23.69 -19.62 11.73
N ILE A 117 -23.27 -20.02 12.93
CA ILE A 117 -22.17 -20.98 13.10
C ILE A 117 -22.55 -22.33 12.52
N CYS A 118 -23.77 -22.85 12.77
CA CYS A 118 -24.23 -24.12 12.22
C CYS A 118 -24.24 -24.10 10.69
N LYS A 119 -24.82 -23.04 10.08
CA LYS A 119 -24.85 -22.87 8.62
C LYS A 119 -23.44 -22.79 8.03
N HIS A 120 -22.52 -22.08 8.68
CA HIS A 120 -21.14 -22.00 8.23
C HIS A 120 -20.43 -23.36 8.31
N LEU A 121 -20.62 -24.10 9.39
CA LEU A 121 -20.04 -25.43 9.53
C LEU A 121 -20.54 -26.40 8.44
N GLU A 122 -21.83 -26.35 8.12
CA GLU A 122 -22.42 -27.11 7.02
C GLU A 122 -21.82 -26.70 5.67
N TYR A 123 -21.72 -25.38 5.41
CA TYR A 123 -21.08 -24.84 4.20
C TYR A 123 -19.65 -25.33 3.99
N ILE A 124 -18.88 -25.49 5.07
CA ILE A 124 -17.50 -26.03 5.00
C ILE A 124 -17.43 -27.56 5.13
N GLY A 125 -18.58 -28.25 5.18
CA GLY A 125 -18.72 -29.69 5.09
C GLY A 125 -18.78 -30.45 6.41
N TYR A 126 -19.16 -29.81 7.51
CA TYR A 126 -19.51 -30.48 8.78
C TYR A 126 -21.02 -30.52 8.95
N TYR A 127 -21.64 -31.54 8.42
CA TYR A 127 -23.09 -31.76 8.42
C TYR A 127 -23.59 -32.17 9.79
N ASP A 128 -24.80 -31.75 10.18
CA ASP A 128 -25.41 -32.02 11.48
C ASP A 128 -24.58 -31.57 12.69
N SER A 129 -23.79 -30.51 12.52
CA SER A 129 -23.05 -29.87 13.61
C SER A 129 -24.02 -29.29 14.64
N LYS A 130 -23.65 -29.37 15.91
CA LYS A 130 -24.45 -28.83 17.02
C LYS A 130 -23.64 -27.79 17.76
N VAL A 131 -24.29 -26.66 18.04
CA VAL A 131 -23.69 -25.56 18.79
C VAL A 131 -24.57 -25.30 20.01
N ASN A 132 -23.99 -25.48 21.20
CA ASN A 132 -24.63 -25.13 22.46
C ASN A 132 -23.90 -23.93 23.05
N SER A 133 -24.62 -23.08 23.78
CA SER A 133 -24.03 -21.93 24.45
C SER A 133 -24.13 -22.07 25.96
N ASP A 134 -23.02 -21.77 26.64
CA ASP A 134 -23.01 -21.59 28.09
C ASP A 134 -22.83 -20.10 28.36
N VAL A 135 -23.76 -19.54 29.15
CA VAL A 135 -23.75 -18.11 29.50
C VAL A 135 -23.36 -17.97 30.98
N GLU A 136 -22.14 -17.51 31.22
CA GLU A 136 -21.63 -17.28 32.57
C GLU A 136 -21.85 -15.80 32.95
N VAL A 137 -22.64 -15.56 33.99
CA VAL A 137 -22.88 -14.23 34.54
C VAL A 137 -22.02 -14.05 35.77
N SER A 138 -21.19 -13.00 35.76
CA SER A 138 -20.35 -12.61 36.90
C SER A 138 -20.55 -11.11 37.19
N GLY A 139 -21.33 -10.82 38.21
CA GLY A 139 -21.80 -9.45 38.50
C GLY A 139 -22.63 -8.93 37.31
N ARG A 140 -22.20 -7.80 36.69
CA ARG A 140 -22.86 -7.23 35.51
C ARG A 140 -22.13 -7.54 34.21
N LYS A 141 -21.35 -8.63 34.17
CA LYS A 141 -20.60 -9.09 32.98
C LYS A 141 -21.08 -10.46 32.56
N VAL A 142 -21.24 -10.64 31.27
CA VAL A 142 -21.59 -11.93 30.64
C VAL A 142 -20.41 -12.41 29.80
N LYS A 143 -20.05 -13.66 29.95
CA LYS A 143 -19.17 -14.40 29.06
C LYS A 143 -20.00 -15.48 28.37
N VAL A 144 -19.88 -15.55 27.06
CA VAL A 144 -20.56 -16.58 26.26
C VAL A 144 -19.52 -17.57 25.76
N LYS A 145 -19.78 -18.84 26.01
CA LYS A 145 -18.97 -19.95 25.53
C LYS A 145 -19.79 -20.76 24.54
N TYR A 146 -19.39 -20.76 23.29
CA TYR A 146 -20.00 -21.56 22.24
C TYR A 146 -19.29 -22.90 22.19
N ASN A 147 -19.98 -23.96 22.62
CA ASN A 147 -19.49 -25.35 22.56
C ASN A 147 -19.95 -25.94 21.24
N VAL A 148 -19.01 -26.09 20.33
CA VAL A 148 -19.23 -26.58 18.98
C VAL A 148 -18.91 -28.10 18.98
N THR A 149 -19.90 -28.91 18.65
CA THR A 149 -19.72 -30.30 18.34
C THR A 149 -19.81 -30.50 16.84
N LEU A 150 -18.65 -30.73 16.22
CA LEU A 150 -18.56 -30.92 14.77
C LEU A 150 -19.34 -32.17 14.36
N GLY A 151 -20.16 -31.99 13.36
CA GLY A 151 -20.91 -33.09 12.78
C GLY A 151 -20.09 -33.93 11.82
N LYS A 152 -20.76 -34.78 11.07
CA LYS A 152 -20.11 -35.69 10.14
C LYS A 152 -19.52 -34.99 8.94
N ARG A 153 -18.42 -35.52 8.43
CA ARG A 153 -17.88 -35.16 7.12
C ARG A 153 -17.93 -36.35 6.20
N TYR A 154 -18.41 -36.14 5.00
CA TYR A 154 -18.48 -37.15 3.97
C TYR A 154 -17.31 -37.04 3.02
N LYS A 155 -16.57 -38.13 2.79
CA LYS A 155 -15.57 -38.20 1.73
C LYS A 155 -16.23 -38.57 0.42
N ILE A 156 -15.91 -37.86 -0.64
CA ILE A 156 -16.38 -38.19 -1.99
C ILE A 156 -15.70 -39.46 -2.44
N SER A 157 -16.46 -40.53 -2.62
CA SER A 157 -15.94 -41.83 -3.08
C SER A 157 -15.88 -41.90 -4.61
N THR A 158 -16.94 -41.43 -5.26
CA THR A 158 -17.07 -41.37 -6.72
C THR A 158 -17.71 -40.08 -7.17
N ILE A 159 -17.33 -39.62 -8.36
CA ILE A 159 -17.93 -38.47 -8.98
C ILE A 159 -18.52 -38.91 -10.32
N GLN A 160 -19.81 -38.68 -10.49
CA GLN A 160 -20.52 -38.91 -11.74
C GLN A 160 -20.84 -37.52 -12.37
N TYR A 161 -20.83 -37.47 -13.68
CA TYR A 161 -21.07 -36.27 -14.44
C TYR A 161 -22.29 -36.47 -15.36
N SER A 162 -23.30 -35.65 -15.18
CA SER A 162 -24.42 -35.52 -16.11
C SER A 162 -24.26 -34.21 -16.88
N ILE A 163 -23.88 -34.33 -18.16
CA ILE A 163 -23.48 -33.19 -18.97
C ILE A 163 -24.24 -33.25 -20.28
N PRO A 164 -24.78 -32.08 -20.76
CA PRO A 164 -25.44 -32.01 -22.06
C PRO A 164 -24.57 -32.56 -23.18
N GLU A 165 -25.19 -33.24 -24.13
CA GLU A 165 -24.47 -33.78 -25.28
C GLU A 165 -24.06 -32.69 -26.27
N GLY A 166 -23.07 -32.98 -27.10
CA GLY A 166 -22.58 -32.08 -28.13
C GLY A 166 -21.17 -31.53 -27.84
N GLU A 167 -20.87 -30.38 -28.40
CA GLU A 167 -19.55 -29.74 -28.32
C GLU A 167 -19.18 -29.37 -26.86
N PHE A 168 -20.17 -29.00 -26.07
CA PHE A 168 -19.95 -28.65 -24.66
C PHE A 168 -19.33 -29.82 -23.85
N ARG A 169 -19.78 -31.07 -24.12
CA ARG A 169 -19.23 -32.26 -23.47
C ARG A 169 -17.74 -32.48 -23.81
N GLN A 170 -17.37 -32.17 -25.06
CA GLN A 170 -15.95 -32.27 -25.48
C GLN A 170 -15.08 -31.26 -24.74
N ASP A 171 -15.52 -30.02 -24.64
CA ASP A 171 -14.82 -28.95 -23.91
C ASP A 171 -14.76 -29.23 -22.41
N PHE A 172 -15.84 -29.79 -21.83
CA PHE A 172 -15.81 -30.23 -20.43
C PHE A 172 -14.78 -31.35 -20.22
N SER A 173 -14.71 -32.29 -21.13
CA SER A 173 -13.72 -33.38 -21.06
C SER A 173 -12.29 -32.82 -21.15
N ALA A 174 -12.05 -31.80 -21.95
CA ALA A 174 -10.77 -31.12 -22.04
C ALA A 174 -10.40 -30.39 -20.75
N ASP A 175 -11.38 -29.81 -20.03
CA ASP A 175 -11.17 -29.12 -18.75
C ASP A 175 -11.15 -30.09 -17.54
N SER A 176 -11.52 -31.36 -17.73
CA SER A 176 -11.66 -32.32 -16.63
C SER A 176 -10.39 -32.51 -15.81
N VAL A 177 -9.20 -32.32 -16.40
CA VAL A 177 -7.91 -32.37 -15.69
C VAL A 177 -7.77 -31.26 -14.64
N ASN A 178 -8.45 -30.13 -14.82
CA ASN A 178 -8.39 -28.97 -13.98
C ASN A 178 -9.47 -28.96 -12.86
N ILE A 179 -10.36 -29.94 -12.83
CA ILE A 179 -11.40 -30.05 -11.82
C ILE A 179 -10.76 -30.13 -10.44
N MET A 180 -11.18 -29.19 -9.57
CA MET A 180 -10.63 -29.07 -8.22
C MET A 180 -11.13 -30.17 -7.27
N ILE A 181 -12.33 -30.69 -7.52
CA ILE A 181 -12.98 -31.71 -6.69
C ILE A 181 -12.51 -33.09 -7.14
N LYS A 182 -11.96 -33.88 -6.22
CA LYS A 182 -11.42 -35.21 -6.52
C LYS A 182 -12.00 -36.28 -5.57
N PRO A 183 -12.08 -37.54 -6.01
CA PRO A 183 -12.33 -38.63 -5.09
C PRO A 183 -11.33 -38.62 -3.92
N GLY A 184 -11.82 -38.74 -2.70
CA GLY A 184 -11.06 -38.63 -1.46
C GLY A 184 -11.17 -37.28 -0.77
N ASP A 185 -11.59 -36.22 -1.48
CA ASP A 185 -11.86 -34.92 -0.88
C ASP A 185 -13.11 -34.94 -0.01
N TYR A 186 -13.20 -34.00 0.93
CA TYR A 186 -14.41 -33.85 1.72
C TYR A 186 -15.46 -33.05 0.95
N LEU A 187 -16.71 -33.56 0.99
CA LEU A 187 -17.86 -32.82 0.47
C LEU A 187 -18.04 -31.53 1.27
N SER A 188 -18.07 -30.39 0.59
CA SER A 188 -18.39 -29.10 1.17
C SER A 188 -18.94 -28.16 0.10
N GLU A 189 -19.99 -27.40 0.43
CA GLU A 189 -20.55 -26.41 -0.50
C GLU A 189 -19.51 -25.38 -0.95
N SER A 190 -18.63 -24.98 -0.05
CA SER A 190 -17.54 -24.05 -0.37
C SER A 190 -16.63 -24.56 -1.50
N ASN A 191 -16.30 -25.86 -1.51
CA ASN A 191 -15.47 -26.44 -2.57
C ASN A 191 -16.25 -26.60 -3.87
N LEU A 192 -17.52 -27.01 -3.77
CA LEU A 192 -18.42 -27.10 -4.93
C LEU A 192 -18.61 -25.73 -5.58
N GLU A 193 -18.81 -24.67 -4.80
CA GLU A 193 -18.95 -23.30 -5.31
C GLU A 193 -17.68 -22.81 -6.00
N LYS A 194 -16.51 -23.04 -5.41
CA LYS A 194 -15.23 -22.68 -6.03
C LYS A 194 -15.02 -23.38 -7.38
N GLU A 195 -15.38 -24.66 -7.45
CA GLU A 195 -15.29 -25.40 -8.71
C GLU A 195 -16.26 -24.83 -9.76
N THR A 196 -17.51 -24.57 -9.38
CA THR A 196 -18.47 -23.99 -10.33
C THR A 196 -18.05 -22.62 -10.85
N GLU A 197 -17.45 -21.77 -9.98
CA GLU A 197 -16.92 -20.47 -10.39
C GLU A 197 -15.72 -20.61 -11.33
N ARG A 198 -14.78 -21.51 -11.02
CA ARG A 198 -13.62 -21.81 -11.87
C ARG A 198 -14.05 -22.31 -13.24
N SER A 199 -14.92 -23.30 -13.24
CA SER A 199 -15.40 -23.96 -14.45
C SER A 199 -16.26 -23.01 -15.29
N ALA A 200 -17.17 -22.24 -14.69
CA ALA A 200 -17.92 -21.22 -15.40
C ALA A 200 -17.03 -20.17 -16.04
N ALA A 201 -15.97 -19.74 -15.35
CA ALA A 201 -14.98 -18.82 -15.93
C ALA A 201 -14.21 -19.46 -17.09
N TYR A 202 -13.90 -20.75 -17.02
CA TYR A 202 -13.29 -21.49 -18.12
C TYR A 202 -14.19 -21.46 -19.36
N PHE A 203 -15.46 -21.83 -19.24
CA PHE A 203 -16.39 -21.86 -20.35
C PHE A 203 -16.65 -20.47 -20.97
N ARG A 204 -16.80 -19.41 -20.14
CA ARG A 204 -16.89 -18.04 -20.66
C ARG A 204 -15.66 -17.57 -21.45
N ARG A 205 -14.50 -18.19 -21.21
CA ARG A 205 -13.28 -17.93 -22.01
C ARG A 205 -13.19 -18.78 -23.27
N HIS A 206 -14.04 -19.80 -23.41
CA HIS A 206 -14.04 -20.74 -24.52
C HIS A 206 -15.34 -20.69 -25.34
N GLY A 207 -15.96 -19.51 -25.43
CA GLY A 207 -17.07 -19.27 -26.32
C GLY A 207 -18.44 -19.27 -25.67
N TYR A 208 -18.64 -19.80 -24.48
CA TYR A 208 -19.98 -19.95 -23.89
C TYR A 208 -20.44 -18.66 -23.21
N TYR A 209 -20.96 -17.75 -24.01
CA TYR A 209 -21.51 -16.49 -23.53
C TYR A 209 -22.69 -16.73 -22.58
N GLY A 210 -22.73 -15.98 -21.46
CA GLY A 210 -23.80 -16.06 -20.46
C GLY A 210 -23.77 -17.31 -19.58
N PHE A 211 -22.78 -18.18 -19.70
CA PHE A 211 -22.64 -19.34 -18.83
C PHE A 211 -22.19 -18.94 -17.43
N THR A 212 -22.91 -19.40 -16.42
CA THR A 212 -22.67 -19.03 -15.01
C THR A 212 -22.70 -20.24 -14.08
N LYS A 213 -22.27 -20.08 -12.84
CA LYS A 213 -22.36 -21.12 -11.80
C LYS A 213 -23.78 -21.61 -11.56
N ASN A 214 -24.82 -20.86 -11.95
CA ASN A 214 -26.21 -21.25 -11.77
C ASN A 214 -26.70 -22.36 -12.71
N PHE A 215 -25.88 -22.75 -13.68
CA PHE A 215 -26.14 -23.94 -14.52
C PHE A 215 -25.75 -25.25 -13.84
N TYR A 216 -25.05 -25.18 -12.70
CA TYR A 216 -24.63 -26.37 -11.96
C TYR A 216 -25.65 -26.75 -10.89
N SER A 217 -25.87 -28.04 -10.75
CA SER A 217 -26.54 -28.66 -9.60
C SER A 217 -25.72 -29.86 -9.13
N PHE A 218 -25.79 -30.13 -7.83
CA PHE A 218 -25.09 -31.24 -7.21
C PHE A 218 -26.08 -32.10 -6.42
N THR A 219 -25.96 -33.40 -6.56
CA THR A 219 -26.69 -34.37 -5.73
C THR A 219 -25.67 -35.28 -5.05
N ALA A 220 -25.68 -35.32 -3.73
CA ALA A 220 -24.82 -36.18 -2.96
C ALA A 220 -25.62 -37.31 -2.33
N ASP A 221 -25.27 -38.56 -2.62
CA ASP A 221 -25.82 -39.74 -1.94
C ASP A 221 -24.98 -40.03 -0.68
N THR A 222 -25.52 -39.66 0.47
CA THR A 222 -24.90 -39.82 1.78
C THR A 222 -25.36 -41.11 2.50
N LEU A 223 -26.21 -41.92 1.87
CA LEU A 223 -26.70 -43.20 2.44
C LEU A 223 -25.68 -44.32 2.39
N ALA A 224 -24.55 -44.11 1.71
CA ALA A 224 -23.45 -45.06 1.68
C ALA A 224 -22.83 -45.27 3.08
N ARG A 225 -22.43 -46.51 3.37
CA ARG A 225 -21.75 -46.83 4.63
C ARG A 225 -20.36 -46.19 4.69
N ASN A 226 -19.89 -45.88 5.91
CA ASN A 226 -18.53 -45.41 6.22
C ASN A 226 -18.21 -43.94 5.92
N ASP A 227 -19.13 -43.02 6.18
CA ASP A 227 -18.92 -41.57 6.01
C ASP A 227 -18.37 -41.17 4.60
N THR A 228 -18.82 -41.90 3.58
CA THR A 228 -18.53 -41.64 2.17
C THR A 228 -19.81 -41.27 1.43
N CYS A 229 -19.67 -40.51 0.34
CA CYS A 229 -20.79 -40.18 -0.54
C CYS A 229 -20.42 -40.34 -2.01
N GLY A 230 -21.41 -40.71 -2.81
CA GLY A 230 -21.34 -40.53 -4.26
C GLY A 230 -21.81 -39.13 -4.63
N LEU A 231 -21.04 -38.43 -5.47
CA LEU A 231 -21.39 -37.07 -5.94
C LEU A 231 -21.79 -37.12 -7.40
N LEU A 232 -22.99 -36.65 -7.70
CA LEU A 232 -23.44 -36.37 -9.07
C LEU A 232 -23.35 -34.88 -9.33
N MET A 233 -22.47 -34.48 -10.25
CA MET A 233 -22.41 -33.13 -10.79
C MET A 233 -23.23 -33.08 -12.06
N THR A 234 -24.27 -32.28 -12.04
CA THR A 234 -25.12 -32.03 -13.22
C THR A 234 -24.92 -30.64 -13.77
N ILE A 235 -24.65 -30.54 -15.05
CA ILE A 235 -24.69 -29.27 -15.76
C ILE A 235 -25.95 -29.25 -16.58
N ASN A 236 -26.82 -28.30 -16.24
CA ASN A 236 -28.09 -28.13 -16.93
C ASN A 236 -27.92 -27.16 -18.11
N ASN A 237 -28.86 -27.16 -19.04
CA ASN A 237 -28.99 -26.16 -20.08
C ASN A 237 -29.99 -25.04 -19.72
N TYR A 238 -30.33 -24.92 -18.45
CA TYR A 238 -31.14 -23.86 -17.83
C TYR A 238 -30.52 -23.51 -16.45
N THR A 239 -30.83 -22.33 -15.94
CA THR A 239 -30.29 -21.89 -14.63
C THR A 239 -31.15 -22.40 -13.48
N ARG A 240 -30.63 -22.37 -12.24
CA ARG A 240 -31.38 -22.76 -11.02
C ARG A 240 -32.73 -22.05 -10.82
N ASN A 241 -32.89 -20.84 -11.38
CA ASN A 241 -34.08 -20.03 -11.25
C ASN A 241 -35.05 -20.23 -12.42
N GLU A 242 -34.73 -21.11 -13.36
CA GLU A 242 -35.49 -21.43 -14.53
C GLU A 242 -36.03 -22.86 -14.44
N THR A 243 -37.08 -23.18 -15.22
CA THR A 243 -37.59 -24.55 -15.36
C THR A 243 -36.93 -25.24 -16.56
N PRO A 244 -37.00 -26.58 -16.64
CA PRO A 244 -36.52 -27.33 -17.82
C PRO A 244 -37.17 -26.87 -19.16
N GLU A 245 -38.34 -26.27 -19.11
CA GLU A 245 -39.01 -25.69 -20.29
C GLU A 245 -38.24 -24.50 -20.89
N ASN A 246 -37.43 -23.81 -20.10
CA ASN A 246 -36.53 -22.74 -20.52
C ASN A 246 -35.18 -23.22 -21.00
N ALA A 247 -35.03 -24.51 -21.25
CA ALA A 247 -33.78 -25.10 -21.69
C ALA A 247 -33.35 -24.49 -23.05
N ARG A 248 -32.07 -24.11 -23.10
CA ARG A 248 -31.43 -23.54 -24.28
C ARG A 248 -30.11 -24.28 -24.59
N PRO A 249 -29.76 -24.42 -25.88
CA PRO A 249 -28.52 -25.12 -26.20
C PRO A 249 -27.31 -24.36 -25.66
N LEU A 250 -26.35 -25.09 -25.07
CA LEU A 250 -25.05 -24.56 -24.69
C LEU A 250 -24.15 -24.53 -25.93
N VAL A 251 -24.13 -23.41 -26.63
CA VAL A 251 -23.41 -23.22 -27.88
C VAL A 251 -22.27 -22.20 -27.70
N LYS A 252 -21.25 -22.32 -28.54
CA LYS A 252 -20.19 -21.36 -28.64
C LYS A 252 -20.60 -20.17 -29.50
N TYR A 253 -20.41 -18.99 -28.95
CA TYR A 253 -20.64 -17.74 -29.66
C TYR A 253 -19.34 -17.19 -30.25
N LYS A 254 -19.44 -16.58 -31.39
CA LYS A 254 -18.43 -15.72 -31.99
C LYS A 254 -18.81 -14.26 -31.78
N ILE A 255 -17.83 -13.39 -31.74
CA ILE A 255 -18.06 -11.95 -31.72
C ILE A 255 -18.66 -11.54 -33.04
N GLY A 256 -19.84 -10.93 -33.02
CA GLY A 256 -20.49 -10.32 -34.16
C GLY A 256 -19.99 -8.90 -34.43
N ASP A 257 -20.91 -7.96 -34.62
CA ASP A 257 -20.56 -6.56 -34.86
C ASP A 257 -20.16 -5.87 -33.55
N VAL A 258 -19.04 -5.12 -33.60
CA VAL A 258 -18.59 -4.30 -32.49
C VAL A 258 -18.76 -2.83 -32.86
N THR A 259 -19.74 -2.18 -32.23
CA THR A 259 -20.00 -0.76 -32.42
C THR A 259 -19.50 0.06 -31.27
N ILE A 260 -18.74 1.12 -31.54
CA ILE A 260 -18.26 2.05 -30.52
C ILE A 260 -18.89 3.41 -30.78
N SER A 261 -19.64 3.90 -29.79
CA SER A 261 -20.27 5.21 -29.85
C SER A 261 -19.76 6.11 -28.73
N HIS A 262 -19.62 7.40 -29.01
CA HIS A 262 -19.27 8.44 -28.05
C HIS A 262 -20.01 9.72 -28.36
N ASP A 263 -19.94 10.69 -27.44
CA ASP A 263 -20.60 11.99 -27.61
C ASP A 263 -20.14 12.65 -28.93
N LYS A 264 -21.10 13.18 -29.70
CA LYS A 264 -20.84 13.77 -31.03
C LYS A 264 -19.92 15.00 -30.98
N ASP A 265 -19.90 15.70 -29.87
CA ASP A 265 -19.07 16.91 -29.69
C ASP A 265 -17.60 16.56 -29.40
N LEU A 266 -17.30 15.30 -29.04
CA LEU A 266 -15.95 14.86 -28.78
C LEU A 266 -15.22 14.53 -30.10
N LYS A 267 -14.28 15.38 -30.47
CA LYS A 267 -13.37 15.06 -31.57
C LYS A 267 -12.31 14.07 -31.08
N PHE A 268 -12.49 12.80 -31.41
CA PHE A 268 -11.58 11.72 -31.02
C PHE A 268 -11.14 10.89 -32.22
N ASN A 269 -9.90 10.38 -32.19
CA ASN A 269 -9.38 9.56 -33.26
C ASN A 269 -9.88 8.11 -33.11
N GLU A 270 -10.75 7.68 -33.99
CA GLU A 270 -11.32 6.34 -33.98
C GLU A 270 -10.26 5.21 -34.06
N LYS A 271 -9.10 5.50 -34.68
CA LYS A 271 -8.00 4.51 -34.74
C LYS A 271 -7.52 4.13 -33.34
N VAL A 272 -7.50 5.08 -32.41
CA VAL A 272 -7.13 4.80 -31.01
C VAL A 272 -8.19 3.94 -30.35
N LEU A 273 -9.47 4.22 -30.54
CA LEU A 273 -10.56 3.38 -30.01
C LEU A 273 -10.47 1.95 -30.53
N ARG A 274 -10.22 1.79 -31.85
CA ARG A 274 -10.00 0.47 -32.47
C ARG A 274 -8.78 -0.26 -31.90
N ASN A 275 -7.69 0.44 -31.60
CA ASN A 275 -6.50 -0.14 -30.98
C ASN A 275 -6.71 -0.56 -29.52
N MET A 276 -7.62 0.15 -28.81
CA MET A 276 -7.98 -0.21 -27.42
C MET A 276 -8.93 -1.39 -27.37
N ASN A 277 -9.71 -1.62 -28.43
CA ASN A 277 -10.65 -2.74 -28.53
C ASN A 277 -9.90 -4.04 -28.83
N THR A 278 -10.07 -5.05 -27.99
CA THR A 278 -9.52 -6.39 -28.19
C THR A 278 -10.51 -7.36 -28.81
N LEU A 279 -11.80 -6.99 -28.85
CA LEU A 279 -12.85 -7.78 -29.49
C LEU A 279 -12.70 -7.74 -31.03
N ARG A 280 -12.68 -8.90 -31.66
CA ARG A 280 -12.52 -9.03 -33.10
C ARG A 280 -13.74 -9.72 -33.71
N PRO A 281 -14.46 -9.10 -34.64
CA PRO A 281 -15.53 -9.76 -35.35
C PRO A 281 -15.10 -11.11 -35.93
N GLY A 282 -15.91 -12.15 -35.79
CA GLY A 282 -15.64 -13.51 -36.22
C GLY A 282 -14.75 -14.34 -35.28
N ALA A 283 -14.08 -13.74 -34.29
CA ALA A 283 -13.36 -14.50 -33.29
C ALA A 283 -14.29 -15.17 -32.28
N LEU A 284 -13.86 -16.27 -31.68
CA LEU A 284 -14.59 -16.92 -30.62
C LEU A 284 -14.72 -15.96 -29.42
N TYR A 285 -15.90 -15.96 -28.78
CA TYR A 285 -16.15 -15.15 -27.58
C TYR A 285 -15.16 -15.56 -26.46
N ASP A 286 -14.49 -14.59 -25.89
CA ASP A 286 -13.66 -14.74 -24.70
C ASP A 286 -13.95 -13.58 -23.72
N GLU A 287 -14.45 -13.90 -22.54
CA GLU A 287 -14.74 -12.90 -21.48
C GLU A 287 -13.51 -12.05 -21.13
N ARG A 288 -12.29 -12.59 -21.29
CA ARG A 288 -11.04 -11.82 -21.04
C ARG A 288 -10.90 -10.66 -22.02
N ASP A 289 -11.31 -10.84 -23.27
CA ASP A 289 -11.21 -9.78 -24.27
C ASP A 289 -12.23 -8.66 -24.01
N VAL A 290 -13.42 -9.02 -23.50
CA VAL A 290 -14.40 -8.03 -23.04
C VAL A 290 -13.82 -7.21 -21.87
N ASN A 291 -13.30 -7.89 -20.85
CA ASN A 291 -12.71 -7.24 -19.68
C ASN A 291 -11.47 -6.40 -20.04
N ASN A 292 -10.63 -6.88 -20.98
CA ASN A 292 -9.46 -6.16 -21.47
C ASN A 292 -9.88 -4.89 -22.23
N THR A 293 -10.90 -4.98 -23.09
CA THR A 293 -11.44 -3.82 -23.82
C THR A 293 -11.97 -2.78 -22.83
N TYR A 294 -12.76 -3.21 -21.84
CA TYR A 294 -13.27 -2.33 -20.80
C TYR A 294 -12.12 -1.63 -20.03
N ALA A 295 -11.12 -2.38 -19.58
CA ALA A 295 -9.98 -1.85 -18.83
C ALA A 295 -9.17 -0.85 -19.65
N ARG A 296 -8.92 -1.14 -20.93
CA ARG A 296 -8.16 -0.26 -21.84
C ARG A 296 -8.91 1.04 -22.15
N LEU A 297 -10.20 0.96 -22.46
CA LEU A 297 -11.03 2.16 -22.72
C LEU A 297 -11.15 3.02 -21.46
N SER A 298 -11.37 2.41 -20.29
CA SER A 298 -11.40 3.11 -19.01
C SER A 298 -10.07 3.79 -18.66
N ALA A 299 -8.95 3.21 -19.08
CA ALA A 299 -7.61 3.76 -18.84
C ALA A 299 -7.31 5.04 -19.64
N LEU A 300 -8.08 5.36 -20.68
CA LEU A 300 -7.96 6.62 -21.43
C LEU A 300 -8.29 7.84 -20.59
N ARG A 301 -9.03 7.68 -19.48
CA ARG A 301 -9.42 8.75 -18.52
C ARG A 301 -10.16 9.94 -19.11
N ILE A 302 -10.40 9.93 -20.42
CA ILE A 302 -11.26 10.91 -21.11
C ILE A 302 -12.73 10.53 -21.00
N PHE A 303 -13.00 9.26 -20.73
CA PHE A 303 -14.35 8.74 -20.52
C PHE A 303 -14.62 8.59 -19.02
N SER A 304 -15.77 9.11 -18.58
CA SER A 304 -16.29 8.95 -17.22
C SER A 304 -17.08 7.64 -17.06
N GLY A 305 -17.62 7.12 -18.16
CA GLY A 305 -18.34 5.86 -18.21
C GLY A 305 -17.99 5.08 -19.47
N VAL A 306 -17.81 3.79 -19.30
CA VAL A 306 -17.68 2.80 -20.39
C VAL A 306 -18.76 1.78 -20.14
N ASN A 307 -19.77 1.74 -21.00
CA ASN A 307 -20.85 0.75 -20.96
C ASN A 307 -20.67 -0.21 -22.15
N MET A 308 -20.60 -1.50 -21.85
CA MET A 308 -20.48 -2.55 -22.85
C MET A 308 -21.69 -3.46 -22.75
N GLN A 309 -22.54 -3.42 -23.75
CA GLN A 309 -23.73 -4.26 -23.84
C GLN A 309 -23.49 -5.35 -24.89
N LEU A 310 -23.50 -6.59 -24.41
CA LEU A 310 -23.41 -7.77 -25.27
C LEU A 310 -24.82 -8.32 -25.49
N THR A 311 -25.21 -8.50 -26.76
CA THR A 311 -26.54 -8.98 -27.13
C THR A 311 -26.39 -10.11 -28.15
N PRO A 312 -26.89 -11.33 -27.85
CA PRO A 312 -26.94 -12.38 -28.85
C PRO A 312 -27.76 -11.94 -30.05
N ARG A 313 -27.23 -12.06 -31.27
CA ARG A 313 -27.94 -11.79 -32.53
C ARG A 313 -28.71 -13.02 -32.94
N ASP A 314 -28.09 -14.16 -32.80
CA ASP A 314 -28.61 -15.48 -33.14
C ASP A 314 -27.96 -16.54 -32.24
N SER A 315 -28.00 -17.81 -32.64
CA SER A 315 -27.34 -18.89 -31.91
C SER A 315 -25.82 -18.97 -32.08
N GLU A 316 -25.23 -18.12 -32.92
CA GLU A 316 -23.81 -18.19 -33.31
C GLU A 316 -23.02 -16.92 -32.98
N TYR A 317 -23.67 -15.75 -32.98
CA TYR A 317 -23.02 -14.46 -32.84
C TYR A 317 -23.57 -13.65 -31.68
N VAL A 318 -22.64 -12.98 -30.96
CA VAL A 318 -22.96 -11.97 -29.96
C VAL A 318 -22.39 -10.62 -30.39
N ASP A 319 -23.27 -9.64 -30.55
CA ASP A 319 -22.90 -8.27 -30.86
C ASP A 319 -22.50 -7.51 -29.62
N CYS A 320 -21.57 -6.57 -29.74
CA CYS A 320 -21.12 -5.74 -28.65
C CYS A 320 -21.32 -4.25 -28.96
N ALA A 321 -22.21 -3.59 -28.24
CA ALA A 321 -22.36 -2.15 -28.29
C ALA A 321 -21.58 -1.49 -27.15
N ILE A 322 -20.61 -0.67 -27.48
CA ILE A 322 -19.78 0.05 -26.52
C ILE A 322 -20.21 1.52 -26.55
N SER A 323 -20.75 2.01 -25.45
CA SER A 323 -21.14 3.41 -25.27
C SER A 323 -20.16 4.11 -24.31
N LEU A 324 -19.54 5.19 -24.79
CA LEU A 324 -18.53 5.94 -24.06
C LEU A 324 -19.09 7.31 -23.67
N THR A 325 -19.17 7.59 -22.37
CA THR A 325 -19.60 8.89 -21.83
C THR A 325 -18.39 9.75 -21.57
N GLN A 326 -18.37 10.95 -22.16
CA GLN A 326 -17.24 11.88 -22.03
C GLN A 326 -17.12 12.44 -20.61
N SER A 327 -15.89 12.57 -20.11
CA SER A 327 -15.55 13.40 -18.95
C SER A 327 -15.10 14.78 -19.40
N LYS A 328 -14.95 15.73 -18.46
CA LYS A 328 -14.32 17.02 -18.76
C LYS A 328 -12.93 16.82 -19.37
N THR A 329 -12.70 17.34 -20.57
CA THR A 329 -11.46 17.17 -21.31
C THR A 329 -10.33 18.01 -20.75
N GLN A 330 -10.61 19.15 -20.15
CA GLN A 330 -9.61 20.06 -19.57
C GLN A 330 -10.10 20.64 -18.24
N GLY A 331 -9.18 21.08 -17.43
CA GLY A 331 -9.48 21.71 -16.16
C GLY A 331 -8.24 22.21 -15.43
N PHE A 332 -8.48 22.93 -14.35
CA PHE A 332 -7.48 23.44 -13.46
C PHE A 332 -7.61 22.77 -12.09
N LYS A 333 -6.48 22.60 -11.43
CA LYS A 333 -6.43 22.16 -10.05
C LYS A 333 -5.52 23.12 -9.29
N VAL A 334 -6.06 23.68 -8.22
CA VAL A 334 -5.32 24.56 -7.32
C VAL A 334 -5.26 23.90 -5.97
N ASN A 335 -4.05 23.70 -5.46
CA ASN A 335 -3.81 23.22 -4.11
C ASN A 335 -3.01 24.27 -3.36
N LEU A 336 -3.35 24.47 -2.11
CA LEU A 336 -2.55 25.24 -1.17
C LEU A 336 -2.28 24.36 0.04
N GLU A 337 -1.01 24.01 0.25
CA GLU A 337 -0.61 23.13 1.34
C GLU A 337 0.23 23.94 2.35
N GLY A 338 -0.07 23.75 3.64
CA GLY A 338 0.86 24.12 4.70
C GLY A 338 1.99 23.12 4.70
N SER A 339 3.22 23.58 4.65
CA SER A 339 4.40 22.73 4.69
C SER A 339 5.12 22.87 6.03
N THR A 340 5.43 21.76 6.65
CA THR A 340 6.37 21.72 7.74
C THR A 340 7.31 20.55 7.48
N ASN A 341 8.58 20.77 7.70
CA ASN A 341 9.53 19.68 7.60
C ASN A 341 10.16 19.39 8.97
N SER A 342 10.75 18.24 9.03
CA SER A 342 11.39 17.75 10.23
C SER A 342 12.67 18.51 10.61
N SER A 343 13.11 19.49 9.83
CA SER A 343 14.21 20.41 10.18
C SER A 343 13.71 21.69 10.90
N GLY A 344 12.41 21.73 11.27
CA GLY A 344 11.81 22.90 11.92
C GLY A 344 11.46 24.04 10.98
N LEU A 345 11.49 23.82 9.66
CA LEU A 345 11.00 24.78 8.68
C LEU A 345 9.47 24.69 8.58
N ILE A 346 8.82 25.83 8.57
CA ILE A 346 7.38 25.98 8.38
C ILE A 346 7.15 26.86 7.17
N GLY A 347 6.16 26.54 6.35
CA GLY A 347 5.89 27.32 5.16
C GLY A 347 4.59 26.95 4.46
N ILE A 348 4.48 27.45 3.25
CA ILE A 348 3.34 27.21 2.35
C ILE A 348 3.83 26.71 1.00
N SER A 349 3.05 25.81 0.41
CA SER A 349 3.31 25.25 -0.91
C SER A 349 2.09 25.43 -1.82
N PRO A 350 1.97 26.58 -2.51
CA PRO A 350 0.96 26.75 -3.55
C PRO A 350 1.31 25.90 -4.77
N GLN A 351 0.32 25.22 -5.31
CA GLN A 351 0.44 24.42 -6.52
C GLN A 351 -0.72 24.75 -7.45
N PHE A 352 -0.39 24.95 -8.70
CA PHE A 352 -1.36 25.15 -9.78
C PHE A 352 -1.10 24.11 -10.86
N SER A 353 -2.12 23.42 -11.32
CA SER A 353 -2.01 22.45 -12.41
C SER A 353 -3.11 22.68 -13.44
N TYR A 354 -2.74 22.67 -14.71
CA TYR A 354 -3.64 22.60 -15.84
C TYR A 354 -3.53 21.23 -16.47
N PHE A 355 -4.65 20.60 -16.78
CA PHE A 355 -4.64 19.35 -17.52
C PHE A 355 -5.55 19.40 -18.75
N HIS A 356 -5.12 18.71 -19.81
CA HIS A 356 -5.90 18.46 -21.00
C HIS A 356 -5.78 16.97 -21.39
N LYS A 357 -6.92 16.25 -21.39
CA LYS A 357 -6.94 14.79 -21.54
C LYS A 357 -6.99 14.29 -23.00
N ASN A 358 -7.02 15.18 -23.97
CA ASN A 358 -7.18 14.86 -25.40
C ASN A 358 -6.51 15.87 -26.31
N ILE A 359 -5.26 16.26 -26.01
CA ILE A 359 -4.61 17.39 -26.68
C ILE A 359 -4.39 17.17 -28.18
N PHE A 360 -4.15 15.91 -28.60
CA PHE A 360 -3.98 15.53 -30.02
C PHE A 360 -5.13 14.65 -30.52
N ARG A 361 -6.30 14.70 -29.88
CA ARG A 361 -7.51 13.96 -30.23
C ARG A 361 -7.40 12.43 -30.16
N GLY A 362 -6.43 11.89 -29.45
CA GLY A 362 -6.19 10.46 -29.27
C GLY A 362 -6.08 10.04 -27.81
N GLY A 363 -6.67 10.80 -26.89
CA GLY A 363 -6.56 10.50 -25.45
C GLY A 363 -5.19 10.79 -24.85
N GLN A 364 -4.36 11.56 -25.53
CA GLN A 364 -3.08 12.03 -25.01
C GLN A 364 -3.34 13.05 -23.91
N TRP A 365 -2.72 12.83 -22.77
CA TRP A 365 -2.89 13.67 -21.60
C TRP A 365 -1.70 14.60 -21.42
N LEU A 366 -1.95 15.91 -21.50
CA LEU A 366 -1.01 16.94 -21.12
C LEU A 366 -1.35 17.40 -19.70
N ASN A 367 -0.34 17.47 -18.83
CA ASN A 367 -0.43 18.07 -17.50
C ASN A 367 0.70 19.09 -17.33
N LEU A 368 0.34 20.35 -17.10
CA LEU A 368 1.26 21.44 -16.81
C LEU A 368 1.11 21.80 -15.33
N GLY A 369 2.20 21.77 -14.59
CA GLY A 369 2.22 22.06 -13.16
C GLY A 369 3.15 23.23 -12.83
N PHE A 370 2.70 24.08 -11.90
CA PHE A 370 3.51 25.12 -11.28
C PHE A 370 3.52 24.84 -9.78
N LEU A 371 4.70 24.79 -9.20
CA LEU A 371 4.94 24.54 -7.78
C LEU A 371 5.70 25.71 -7.19
N GLY A 372 5.18 26.27 -6.10
CA GLY A 372 5.94 27.10 -5.19
C GLY A 372 6.08 26.37 -3.85
N ASN A 373 7.21 26.48 -3.19
CA ASN A 373 7.41 25.99 -1.83
C ASN A 373 8.28 27.00 -1.08
N PHE A 374 7.69 27.69 -0.12
CA PHE A 374 8.34 28.77 0.62
C PHE A 374 8.37 28.42 2.09
N GLN A 375 9.54 28.08 2.59
CA GLN A 375 9.75 27.62 3.96
C GLN A 375 10.78 28.49 4.67
N PHE A 376 10.57 28.75 5.95
CA PHE A 376 11.47 29.48 6.82
C PHE A 376 11.46 28.90 8.23
N LYS A 377 12.54 29.12 8.97
CA LYS A 377 12.64 28.73 10.38
C LYS A 377 11.98 29.79 11.24
N SER A 378 11.11 29.37 12.17
CA SER A 378 10.33 30.31 13.01
C SER A 378 11.21 31.24 13.84
N ASN A 379 12.35 30.76 14.34
CA ASN A 379 13.26 31.51 15.20
C ASN A 379 14.37 32.26 14.43
N ASP A 380 14.58 31.94 13.15
CA ASP A 380 15.59 32.58 12.30
C ASP A 380 15.14 32.61 10.83
N ARG A 381 14.60 33.72 10.39
CA ARG A 381 14.10 33.91 9.03
C ARG A 381 15.19 33.86 7.94
N LYS A 382 16.49 33.99 8.29
CA LYS A 382 17.58 33.80 7.34
C LYS A 382 17.70 32.34 6.91
N VAL A 383 17.30 31.40 7.77
CA VAL A 383 17.24 29.97 7.45
C VAL A 383 15.95 29.69 6.68
N HIS A 384 16.06 29.58 5.36
CA HIS A 384 14.94 29.39 4.45
C HIS A 384 15.21 28.29 3.43
N SER A 385 14.15 27.77 2.82
CA SER A 385 14.22 26.89 1.65
C SER A 385 13.09 27.29 0.71
N ASN A 386 13.43 27.98 -0.36
CA ASN A 386 12.47 28.42 -1.37
C ASN A 386 12.66 27.59 -2.64
N GLU A 387 11.56 27.13 -3.21
CA GLU A 387 11.57 26.33 -4.41
C GLU A 387 10.46 26.80 -5.35
N LEU A 388 10.81 26.95 -6.64
CA LEU A 388 9.88 27.23 -7.72
C LEU A 388 10.06 26.17 -8.79
N GLY A 389 8.98 25.50 -9.16
CA GLY A 389 9.01 24.42 -10.15
C GLY A 389 7.97 24.60 -11.24
N VAL A 390 8.38 24.24 -12.46
CA VAL A 390 7.47 24.08 -13.60
C VAL A 390 7.63 22.68 -14.12
N THR A 391 6.53 21.99 -14.34
CA THR A 391 6.51 20.61 -14.88
C THR A 391 5.59 20.53 -16.08
N ALA A 392 5.99 19.75 -17.07
CA ALA A 392 5.13 19.36 -18.19
C ALA A 392 5.23 17.85 -18.37
N ASN A 393 4.09 17.19 -18.29
CA ASN A 393 3.97 15.76 -18.53
C ASN A 393 3.03 15.52 -19.70
N LEU A 394 3.49 14.79 -20.69
CA LEU A 394 2.71 14.35 -21.85
C LEU A 394 2.66 12.82 -21.87
N SER A 395 1.46 12.26 -21.72
CA SER A 395 1.21 10.82 -21.68
C SER A 395 0.41 10.38 -22.90
N PHE A 396 0.90 9.35 -23.60
CA PHE A 396 0.24 8.69 -24.72
C PHE A 396 -0.32 7.35 -24.23
N PRO A 397 -1.56 6.96 -24.62
CA PRO A 397 -2.15 5.69 -24.23
C PRO A 397 -1.65 4.49 -25.07
N GLU A 398 -0.45 4.56 -25.62
CA GLU A 398 0.18 3.54 -26.44
C GLU A 398 1.71 3.58 -26.27
N PHE A 399 2.40 2.56 -26.71
CA PHE A 399 3.86 2.56 -26.78
C PHE A 399 4.32 3.17 -28.10
N LEU A 400 4.78 4.40 -28.07
CA LEU A 400 5.32 5.09 -29.25
C LEU A 400 6.57 4.38 -29.78
N GLY A 401 6.61 4.15 -31.09
CA GLY A 401 7.75 3.49 -31.75
C GLY A 401 7.74 1.94 -31.64
N LEU A 402 6.78 1.36 -30.93
CA LEU A 402 6.63 -0.09 -30.82
C LEU A 402 5.32 -0.56 -31.46
N PRO A 403 5.30 -1.71 -32.19
CA PRO A 403 4.08 -2.21 -32.80
C PRO A 403 3.03 -2.60 -31.75
N ASN A 404 1.81 -2.07 -31.86
CA ASN A 404 0.71 -2.39 -30.95
C ASN A 404 0.35 -3.89 -30.93
N SER A 405 0.72 -4.64 -32.00
CA SER A 405 0.50 -6.08 -32.07
C SER A 405 1.31 -6.89 -31.04
N MET A 406 2.40 -6.34 -30.53
CA MET A 406 3.21 -6.98 -29.49
C MET A 406 2.56 -6.93 -28.09
N PHE A 407 1.60 -6.01 -27.87
CA PHE A 407 1.03 -5.72 -26.55
C PHE A 407 -0.47 -6.00 -26.56
N LYS A 408 -0.82 -7.29 -26.55
CA LYS A 408 -2.21 -7.76 -26.51
C LYS A 408 -2.65 -8.06 -25.06
N GLY A 409 -3.95 -8.10 -24.82
CA GLY A 409 -4.53 -8.54 -23.57
C GLY A 409 -4.65 -7.43 -22.50
N ALA A 410 -4.49 -7.80 -21.24
CA ALA A 410 -4.75 -6.96 -20.06
C ALA A 410 -3.75 -5.82 -19.82
N LEU A 411 -2.66 -5.74 -20.62
CA LEU A 411 -1.66 -4.69 -20.47
C LEU A 411 -2.23 -3.34 -20.90
N ILE A 412 -2.11 -2.35 -20.04
CA ILE A 412 -2.46 -0.95 -20.31
C ILE A 412 -1.16 -0.18 -20.59
N PRO A 413 -0.83 0.03 -21.88
CA PRO A 413 0.43 0.66 -22.25
C PRO A 413 0.35 2.17 -22.13
N ARG A 414 1.48 2.80 -21.75
CA ARG A 414 1.66 4.26 -21.77
C ARG A 414 3.07 4.63 -22.17
N THR A 415 3.19 5.68 -22.97
CA THR A 415 4.45 6.39 -23.15
C THR A 415 4.36 7.73 -22.46
N GLU A 416 5.36 8.06 -21.68
CA GLU A 416 5.40 9.31 -20.90
C GLU A 416 6.63 10.12 -21.29
N ILE A 417 6.40 11.38 -21.59
CA ILE A 417 7.43 12.40 -21.82
C ILE A 417 7.28 13.43 -20.71
N ASN A 418 8.30 13.53 -19.87
CA ASN A 418 8.30 14.45 -18.75
C ASN A 418 9.40 15.48 -18.94
N THR A 419 9.09 16.74 -18.66
CA THR A 419 10.09 17.81 -18.56
C THR A 419 9.82 18.61 -17.30
N SER A 420 10.86 19.06 -16.65
CA SER A 420 10.73 19.97 -15.50
C SER A 420 11.88 20.96 -15.42
N TYR A 421 11.56 22.13 -14.92
CA TYR A 421 12.51 23.12 -14.45
C TYR A 421 12.23 23.38 -12.96
N ASN A 422 13.29 23.39 -12.16
CA ASN A 422 13.19 23.65 -10.73
C ASN A 422 14.29 24.61 -10.32
N TYR A 423 13.90 25.69 -9.66
CA TYR A 423 14.78 26.67 -9.01
C TYR A 423 14.69 26.45 -7.49
N GLN A 424 15.83 26.27 -6.83
CA GLN A 424 15.90 26.12 -5.38
C GLN A 424 16.93 27.07 -4.79
N SER A 425 16.49 27.84 -3.77
CA SER A 425 17.34 28.73 -2.99
C SER A 425 17.34 28.31 -1.54
N ARG A 426 18.53 28.11 -0.99
CA ARG A 426 18.83 27.85 0.43
C ARG A 426 19.89 28.82 0.92
N PRO A 427 20.10 28.95 2.25
CA PRO A 427 21.15 29.80 2.77
C PRO A 427 22.54 29.46 2.21
N GLU A 428 22.82 28.18 2.03
CA GLU A 428 24.12 27.66 1.62
C GLU A 428 24.37 27.78 0.12
N TYR A 429 23.30 27.66 -0.70
CA TYR A 429 23.41 27.66 -2.16
C TYR A 429 22.11 27.97 -2.89
N THR A 430 22.25 28.40 -4.12
CA THR A 430 21.16 28.51 -5.10
C THR A 430 21.45 27.61 -6.29
N ARG A 431 20.47 26.83 -6.73
CA ARG A 431 20.63 25.93 -7.88
C ARG A 431 19.43 25.90 -8.80
N ASN A 432 19.71 25.67 -10.07
CA ASN A 432 18.73 25.37 -11.11
C ASN A 432 18.86 23.92 -11.54
N MET A 433 17.72 23.28 -11.79
CA MET A 433 17.65 21.92 -12.27
C MET A 433 16.71 21.86 -13.46
N ILE A 434 17.20 21.34 -14.58
CA ILE A 434 16.40 21.02 -15.76
C ILE A 434 16.40 19.52 -15.92
N SER A 435 15.23 18.90 -16.09
CA SER A 435 15.18 17.48 -16.38
C SER A 435 14.22 17.16 -17.52
N GLY A 436 14.52 16.07 -18.24
CA GLY A 436 13.66 15.48 -19.24
C GLY A 436 13.75 13.97 -19.18
N SER A 437 12.62 13.29 -19.38
CA SER A 437 12.60 11.83 -19.55
C SER A 437 11.61 11.40 -20.61
N PHE A 438 11.94 10.29 -21.25
CA PHE A 438 11.08 9.54 -22.16
C PHE A 438 11.02 8.12 -21.61
N GLY A 439 9.82 7.57 -21.45
CA GLY A 439 9.68 6.25 -20.87
C GLY A 439 8.39 5.55 -21.23
N TYR A 440 8.40 4.26 -20.97
CA TYR A 440 7.27 3.36 -21.11
C TYR A 440 6.79 2.93 -19.75
N SER A 441 5.49 3.04 -19.51
CA SER A 441 4.88 2.53 -18.28
C SER A 441 3.69 1.64 -18.62
N GLY A 442 3.38 0.72 -17.74
CA GLY A 442 2.24 -0.14 -17.93
C GLY A 442 1.82 -0.80 -16.64
N SER A 443 0.56 -1.25 -16.61
CA SER A 443 0.02 -2.05 -15.52
C SER A 443 -0.58 -3.34 -16.06
N LEU A 444 -0.30 -4.44 -15.37
CA LEU A 444 -0.86 -5.76 -15.64
C LEU A 444 -1.40 -6.32 -14.32
N LYS A 445 -2.71 -6.20 -14.09
CA LYS A 445 -3.34 -6.55 -12.81
C LYS A 445 -2.64 -5.84 -11.64
N ASN A 446 -1.96 -6.61 -10.80
CA ASN A 446 -1.28 -6.16 -9.59
C ASN A 446 0.19 -5.75 -9.81
N PHE A 447 0.68 -5.82 -11.03
CA PHE A 447 2.04 -5.47 -11.39
C PHE A 447 2.06 -4.17 -12.20
N TYR A 448 2.91 -3.24 -11.79
CA TYR A 448 3.18 -1.98 -12.47
C TYR A 448 4.67 -1.91 -12.79
N TYR A 449 5.01 -1.42 -13.97
CA TYR A 449 6.39 -1.14 -14.35
C TYR A 449 6.49 0.23 -15.04
N GLN A 450 7.66 0.83 -14.90
CA GLN A 450 8.07 2.03 -15.60
C GLN A 450 9.52 1.85 -16.04
N PHE A 451 9.74 1.93 -17.33
CA PHE A 451 11.07 1.86 -17.94
C PHE A 451 11.34 3.17 -18.67
N GLU A 452 12.33 3.92 -18.21
CA GLU A 452 12.80 5.16 -18.82
C GLU A 452 14.14 4.89 -19.51
N PRO A 453 14.13 4.53 -20.81
CA PRO A 453 15.38 4.34 -21.57
C PRO A 453 16.19 5.63 -21.67
N LEU A 454 15.54 6.79 -21.64
CA LEU A 454 16.20 8.08 -21.70
C LEU A 454 15.72 8.95 -20.55
N ARG A 455 16.63 9.30 -19.68
CA ARG A 455 16.47 10.30 -18.62
C ARG A 455 17.69 11.21 -18.63
N ALA A 456 17.48 12.50 -18.68
CA ALA A 456 18.53 13.50 -18.61
C ALA A 456 18.18 14.56 -17.56
N LYS A 457 19.17 14.96 -16.79
CA LYS A 457 19.05 16.04 -15.79
C LYS A 457 20.33 16.86 -15.74
N ILE A 458 20.19 18.16 -15.81
CA ILE A 458 21.29 19.12 -15.64
C ILE A 458 21.05 19.86 -14.34
N VAL A 459 22.06 19.92 -13.50
CA VAL A 459 22.07 20.70 -12.25
C VAL A 459 23.17 21.73 -12.34
N LYS A 460 22.82 22.99 -12.11
CA LYS A 460 23.73 24.13 -12.08
C LYS A 460 23.60 24.87 -10.77
N LEU A 461 24.71 25.07 -10.10
CA LEU A 461 24.81 25.89 -8.90
C LEU A 461 25.27 27.32 -9.30
N TYR A 462 24.57 28.32 -8.82
CA TYR A 462 24.85 29.72 -9.19
C TYR A 462 25.42 30.55 -8.06
N HIS A 463 25.02 30.23 -6.84
CA HIS A 463 25.46 30.97 -5.67
C HIS A 463 25.84 29.96 -4.59
N LEU A 464 27.08 30.14 -4.09
CA LEU A 464 27.57 29.38 -2.93
C LEU A 464 27.90 30.42 -1.86
N ASP A 465 27.40 30.23 -0.67
CA ASP A 465 27.80 31.00 0.50
C ASP A 465 29.31 30.83 0.78
N THR A 466 29.97 31.87 1.27
CA THR A 466 31.44 31.89 1.44
C THR A 466 31.90 30.78 2.43
N ASP A 467 31.21 30.64 3.54
CA ASP A 467 31.53 29.64 4.55
C ASP A 467 31.29 28.24 4.00
N PHE A 468 30.22 28.06 3.23
CA PHE A 468 29.91 26.79 2.59
C PHE A 468 30.94 26.42 1.52
N TYR A 469 31.41 27.39 0.73
CA TYR A 469 32.46 27.20 -0.26
C TYR A 469 33.77 26.70 0.35
N GLU A 470 34.21 27.27 1.48
CA GLU A 470 35.41 26.77 2.19
C GLU A 470 35.26 25.37 2.72
N ILE A 471 34.04 24.99 3.16
CA ILE A 471 33.72 23.60 3.54
C ILE A 471 33.88 22.65 2.36
N LEU A 472 33.31 23.01 1.19
CA LEU A 472 33.39 22.21 -0.02
C LEU A 472 34.85 22.04 -0.50
N LYS A 473 35.68 23.07 -0.36
CA LYS A 473 37.08 23.06 -0.75
C LYS A 473 37.89 22.05 0.05
N ASN A 474 37.57 21.89 1.33
CA ASN A 474 38.25 21.01 2.26
C ASN A 474 37.65 19.60 2.35
N ASN A 475 36.52 19.34 1.67
CA ASN A 475 35.84 18.04 1.69
C ASN A 475 35.48 17.62 0.27
N LEU A 476 36.30 16.76 -0.30
CA LEU A 476 36.14 16.23 -1.67
C LEU A 476 34.76 15.62 -1.93
N PHE A 477 34.24 14.90 -0.96
CA PHE A 477 32.93 14.24 -1.07
C PHE A 477 31.76 15.25 -1.18
N LEU A 478 31.75 16.24 -0.29
CA LEU A 478 30.73 17.28 -0.34
C LEU A 478 30.87 18.09 -1.62
N ARG A 479 32.10 18.42 -2.03
CA ARG A 479 32.36 19.12 -3.29
C ARG A 479 31.76 18.37 -4.47
N ASP A 480 32.04 17.08 -4.59
CA ASP A 480 31.54 16.27 -5.72
C ASP A 480 30.02 16.05 -5.67
N ALA A 481 29.41 16.05 -4.49
CA ALA A 481 27.96 15.98 -4.33
C ALA A 481 27.25 17.31 -4.65
N TYR A 482 27.92 18.45 -4.39
CA TYR A 482 27.39 19.82 -4.58
C TYR A 482 28.04 20.55 -5.76
N GLN A 483 28.52 19.86 -6.77
CA GLN A 483 29.00 20.47 -8.03
C GLN A 483 27.94 20.43 -9.13
N ASP A 484 28.17 21.23 -10.16
CA ASP A 484 27.43 21.10 -11.42
C ASP A 484 27.57 19.68 -11.95
N HIS A 485 26.48 19.12 -12.43
CA HIS A 485 26.53 17.79 -13.05
C HIS A 485 25.44 17.58 -14.11
N PHE A 486 25.76 16.70 -15.06
CA PHE A 486 24.85 16.21 -16.06
C PHE A 486 24.60 14.72 -15.82
N ASP A 487 23.37 14.36 -15.43
CA ASP A 487 22.94 12.97 -15.20
C ASP A 487 22.13 12.49 -16.40
N ALA A 488 22.69 11.61 -17.22
CA ALA A 488 22.00 11.04 -18.38
C ALA A 488 22.10 9.51 -18.37
N GLY A 489 20.95 8.86 -18.37
CA GLY A 489 20.92 7.40 -18.25
C GLY A 489 19.53 6.81 -18.38
N SER A 490 19.38 5.60 -17.85
CA SER A 490 18.14 4.84 -17.87
C SER A 490 17.68 4.47 -16.47
N SER A 491 16.37 4.27 -16.30
CA SER A 491 15.76 3.86 -15.04
C SER A 491 14.71 2.78 -15.26
N LEU A 492 14.65 1.82 -14.36
CA LEU A 492 13.61 0.78 -14.31
C LEU A 492 12.99 0.78 -12.91
N THR A 493 11.68 0.91 -12.85
CA THR A 493 10.90 0.69 -11.62
C THR A 493 9.92 -0.45 -11.86
N ALA A 494 9.90 -1.41 -10.97
CA ALA A 494 8.93 -2.50 -10.93
C ALA A 494 8.23 -2.50 -9.58
N TYR A 495 6.91 -2.57 -9.58
CA TYR A 495 6.09 -2.58 -8.37
C TYR A 495 5.01 -3.64 -8.48
N TYR A 496 4.94 -4.49 -7.48
CA TYR A 496 3.91 -5.51 -7.34
C TYR A 496 3.20 -5.33 -6.00
N THR A 497 1.87 -5.45 -6.00
CA THR A 497 1.07 -5.42 -4.77
C THR A 497 -0.07 -6.43 -4.86
N THR A 498 -0.42 -7.06 -3.75
CA THR A 498 -1.60 -7.93 -3.69
C THR A 498 -2.91 -7.17 -3.50
N CYS A 499 -2.84 -5.87 -3.18
CA CYS A 499 -3.99 -4.99 -3.06
C CYS A 499 -3.64 -3.62 -3.65
N SER A 500 -4.49 -3.12 -4.53
CA SER A 500 -4.31 -1.82 -5.22
C SER A 500 -5.03 -0.65 -4.54
N ASP A 501 -5.75 -0.90 -3.44
CA ASP A 501 -6.47 0.14 -2.72
C ASP A 501 -5.51 1.13 -2.04
N LEU A 502 -5.85 2.39 -2.04
CA LEU A 502 -5.08 3.44 -1.36
C LEU A 502 -5.10 3.30 0.18
N ASN A 503 -6.17 2.73 0.73
CA ASN A 503 -6.29 2.41 2.15
C ASN A 503 -6.74 0.94 2.30
N PRO A 504 -5.81 -0.01 2.16
CA PRO A 504 -6.15 -1.43 2.19
C PRO A 504 -6.74 -1.83 3.55
N LYS A 505 -7.90 -2.46 3.49
CA LYS A 505 -8.62 -2.98 4.66
C LYS A 505 -8.41 -4.48 4.86
N VAL A 506 -7.58 -5.07 4.05
CA VAL A 506 -7.21 -6.50 4.04
C VAL A 506 -5.70 -6.64 4.17
N SER A 507 -5.25 -7.83 4.52
CA SER A 507 -3.82 -8.12 4.53
C SER A 507 -3.25 -8.04 3.12
N TYR A 508 -2.12 -7.37 2.97
CA TYR A 508 -1.47 -7.18 1.66
C TYR A 508 0.04 -7.20 1.76
N ARG A 509 0.67 -7.44 0.61
CA ARG A 509 2.11 -7.43 0.42
C ARG A 509 2.45 -6.59 -0.79
N TYR A 510 3.60 -5.93 -0.75
CA TYR A 510 4.14 -5.27 -1.92
C TYR A 510 5.65 -5.43 -2.02
N VAL A 511 6.12 -5.38 -3.26
CA VAL A 511 7.54 -5.38 -3.62
C VAL A 511 7.77 -4.23 -4.58
N ARG A 512 8.73 -3.37 -4.28
CA ARG A 512 9.17 -2.31 -5.18
C ARG A 512 10.66 -2.48 -5.44
N PHE A 513 11.03 -2.55 -6.69
CA PHE A 513 12.40 -2.58 -7.15
C PHE A 513 12.66 -1.37 -8.05
N GLN A 514 13.75 -0.67 -7.82
CA GLN A 514 14.21 0.43 -8.66
C GLN A 514 15.67 0.21 -9.01
N PHE A 515 15.99 0.41 -10.30
CA PHE A 515 17.34 0.30 -10.83
C PHE A 515 17.62 1.49 -11.73
N ASP A 516 18.72 2.20 -11.47
CA ASP A 516 19.16 3.36 -12.21
C ASP A 516 20.59 3.14 -12.71
N VAL A 517 20.86 3.49 -13.94
CA VAL A 517 22.20 3.51 -14.53
C VAL A 517 22.40 4.81 -15.30
N SER A 518 23.54 5.44 -15.14
CA SER A 518 23.85 6.71 -15.78
C SER A 518 25.27 6.76 -16.32
N GLY A 519 25.49 7.56 -17.36
CA GLY A 519 26.80 7.92 -17.89
C GLY A 519 27.47 6.91 -18.81
N ASN A 520 26.98 5.65 -18.89
CA ASN A 520 27.66 4.60 -19.66
C ASN A 520 27.65 4.87 -21.16
N VAL A 521 26.54 5.36 -21.68
CA VAL A 521 26.46 5.73 -23.11
C VAL A 521 27.37 6.91 -23.40
N MET A 522 27.43 7.88 -22.49
CA MET A 522 28.28 9.06 -22.63
C MET A 522 29.77 8.71 -22.60
N SER A 523 30.15 7.71 -21.80
CA SER A 523 31.57 7.28 -21.71
C SER A 523 32.12 6.71 -22.99
N LEU A 524 31.27 6.25 -23.93
CA LEU A 524 31.69 5.79 -25.27
C LEU A 524 32.26 6.92 -26.14
N PHE A 525 31.90 8.16 -25.80
CA PHE A 525 32.32 9.37 -26.55
C PHE A 525 33.42 10.18 -25.87
N ASN A 526 34.04 9.65 -24.80
CA ASN A 526 35.08 10.33 -24.02
C ASN A 526 36.25 10.84 -24.86
N GLY A 527 36.60 10.14 -25.97
CA GLY A 527 37.68 10.54 -26.85
C GLY A 527 37.52 11.91 -27.54
N GLY A 528 36.28 12.39 -27.68
CA GLY A 528 35.95 13.71 -28.28
C GLY A 528 35.56 14.79 -27.27
N MET A 529 35.60 14.50 -25.94
CA MET A 529 35.16 15.42 -24.93
C MET A 529 36.32 16.20 -24.29
N SER A 530 36.11 17.48 -23.98
CA SER A 530 37.01 18.26 -23.16
C SER A 530 37.01 17.73 -21.70
N LYS A 531 38.06 18.05 -20.95
CA LYS A 531 38.21 17.69 -19.53
C LYS A 531 38.29 18.94 -18.68
N ASP A 532 37.81 18.83 -17.46
CA ASP A 532 38.02 19.85 -16.43
C ASP A 532 39.43 19.73 -15.79
N ALA A 533 39.75 20.61 -14.83
CA ALA A 533 41.00 20.60 -14.10
C ALA A 533 41.22 19.32 -13.25
N TYR A 534 40.17 18.55 -12.99
CA TYR A 534 40.19 17.32 -12.20
C TYR A 534 40.19 16.05 -13.06
N GLY A 535 40.18 16.21 -14.39
CA GLY A 535 40.22 15.11 -15.34
C GLY A 535 38.85 14.55 -15.74
N HIS A 536 37.74 15.14 -15.28
CA HIS A 536 36.39 14.70 -15.66
C HIS A 536 36.04 15.15 -17.07
N HIS A 537 35.48 14.28 -17.87
CA HIS A 537 34.95 14.60 -19.18
C HIS A 537 33.69 15.43 -19.09
N LEU A 538 33.60 16.44 -19.93
CA LEU A 538 32.54 17.47 -19.90
C LEU A 538 31.58 17.33 -21.09
N ILE A 539 30.29 17.51 -20.81
CA ILE A 539 29.20 17.70 -21.79
C ILE A 539 28.65 19.10 -21.59
N TRP A 540 28.73 19.96 -22.61
CA TRP A 540 28.33 21.38 -22.52
C TRP A 540 28.95 22.09 -21.31
N GLY A 541 30.22 21.84 -21.08
CA GLY A 541 30.96 22.46 -19.96
C GLY A 541 30.58 21.95 -18.57
N THR A 542 29.88 20.82 -18.49
CA THR A 542 29.43 20.21 -17.23
C THR A 542 29.92 18.76 -17.14
N PRO A 543 30.52 18.31 -16.04
CA PRO A 543 30.89 16.90 -15.86
C PRO A 543 29.65 16.02 -15.85
N TYR A 544 29.71 14.89 -16.55
CA TYR A 544 28.60 13.94 -16.53
C TYR A 544 28.78 12.91 -15.42
N SER A 545 27.66 12.53 -14.82
CA SER A 545 27.63 11.54 -13.73
C SER A 545 27.61 10.13 -14.29
N GLN A 546 28.47 9.25 -13.72
CA GLN A 546 28.54 7.85 -14.10
C GLN A 546 28.37 6.95 -12.87
N TYR A 547 27.24 6.23 -12.79
CA TYR A 547 26.90 5.40 -11.63
C TYR A 547 25.89 4.30 -11.96
N VAL A 548 25.80 3.34 -11.04
CA VAL A 548 24.73 2.37 -10.93
C VAL A 548 24.09 2.47 -9.54
N ARG A 549 22.76 2.34 -9.47
CA ARG A 549 22.00 2.39 -8.21
C ARG A 549 20.87 1.37 -8.25
N ALA A 550 20.71 0.63 -7.18
CA ALA A 550 19.59 -0.30 -6.99
C ALA A 550 18.93 -0.08 -5.63
N GLU A 551 17.62 -0.23 -5.57
CA GLU A 551 16.82 -0.13 -4.35
C GLU A 551 15.73 -1.18 -4.36
N LEU A 552 15.56 -1.91 -3.26
CA LEU A 552 14.52 -2.90 -3.05
C LEU A 552 13.74 -2.55 -1.78
N THR A 553 12.42 -2.48 -1.90
CA THR A 553 11.51 -2.33 -0.78
C THR A 553 10.57 -3.52 -0.73
N LEU A 554 10.47 -4.16 0.42
CA LEU A 554 9.54 -5.24 0.72
C LEU A 554 8.59 -4.77 1.82
N GLY A 555 7.30 -4.87 1.58
CA GLY A 555 6.28 -4.52 2.58
C GLY A 555 5.27 -5.64 2.78
N ASN A 556 4.86 -5.81 4.03
CA ASN A 556 3.82 -6.76 4.40
C ASN A 556 2.95 -6.17 5.52
N THR A 557 1.65 -6.21 5.33
CA THR A 557 0.69 -5.76 6.34
C THR A 557 -0.29 -6.89 6.63
N PHE A 558 -0.37 -7.31 7.88
CA PHE A 558 -1.32 -8.28 8.39
C PHE A 558 -2.45 -7.56 9.10
N VAL A 559 -3.67 -7.74 8.64
CA VAL A 559 -4.89 -7.20 9.26
C VAL A 559 -5.57 -8.31 10.04
N PHE A 560 -5.99 -8.02 11.27
CA PHE A 560 -6.69 -8.94 12.17
C PHE A 560 -7.66 -8.18 13.08
N GLY A 561 -8.41 -8.91 13.93
CA GLY A 561 -9.33 -8.28 14.90
C GLY A 561 -10.77 -8.10 14.38
N GLY A 562 -11.16 -8.77 13.31
CA GLY A 562 -12.54 -8.78 12.81
C GLY A 562 -13.03 -7.40 12.36
N SER A 563 -14.17 -6.94 12.92
CA SER A 563 -14.76 -5.62 12.60
C SER A 563 -13.87 -4.46 13.05
N GLU A 564 -13.04 -4.68 14.06
CA GLU A 564 -12.11 -3.70 14.58
C GLU A 564 -10.70 -4.01 14.12
N ARG A 565 -10.33 -3.41 13.02
CA ARG A 565 -9.14 -3.70 12.26
C ARG A 565 -7.90 -3.24 12.99
N GLN A 566 -7.22 -4.22 13.57
CA GLN A 566 -5.84 -4.07 13.99
C GLN A 566 -4.94 -4.53 12.86
N SER A 567 -3.75 -3.97 12.76
CA SER A 567 -2.77 -4.44 11.76
C SER A 567 -1.34 -4.35 12.28
N ILE A 568 -0.51 -5.26 11.79
CA ILE A 568 0.94 -5.21 11.94
C ILE A 568 1.51 -4.99 10.54
N ALA A 569 2.14 -3.85 10.35
CA ALA A 569 2.82 -3.49 9.12
C ALA A 569 4.34 -3.60 9.30
N MET A 570 4.99 -4.21 8.33
CA MET A 570 6.43 -4.40 8.28
C MET A 570 6.96 -3.88 6.95
N ARG A 571 8.10 -3.20 6.98
CA ARG A 571 8.84 -2.82 5.79
C ARG A 571 10.31 -3.11 5.96
N PHE A 572 10.92 -3.63 4.91
CA PHE A 572 12.36 -3.69 4.74
C PHE A 572 12.75 -2.91 3.49
N LEU A 573 13.75 -2.05 3.60
CA LEU A 573 14.30 -1.27 2.51
C LEU A 573 15.81 -1.47 2.47
N GLY A 574 16.33 -1.90 1.33
CA GLY A 574 17.74 -2.02 1.04
C GLY A 574 18.09 -1.27 -0.24
N GLY A 575 19.12 -0.44 -0.19
CA GLY A 575 19.58 0.30 -1.36
C GLY A 575 21.09 0.41 -1.39
N ILE A 576 21.66 0.37 -2.59
CA ILE A 576 23.09 0.54 -2.84
C ILE A 576 23.30 1.29 -4.15
N GLY A 577 24.28 2.19 -4.16
CA GLY A 577 24.68 2.91 -5.36
C GLY A 577 26.18 3.06 -5.40
N LYS A 578 26.77 2.92 -6.59
CA LYS A 578 28.22 3.06 -6.79
C LYS A 578 28.49 3.97 -7.98
N ALA A 579 29.24 5.04 -7.73
CA ALA A 579 29.84 5.86 -8.78
C ALA A 579 31.12 5.21 -9.30
N TYR A 580 31.42 5.43 -10.56
CA TYR A 580 32.63 4.94 -11.22
C TYR A 580 32.95 5.78 -12.45
N GLY A 581 34.08 5.52 -13.10
CA GLY A 581 34.47 6.18 -14.36
C GLY A 581 34.63 7.68 -14.20
N ASN A 582 33.71 8.45 -14.81
CA ASN A 582 33.74 9.91 -14.80
C ASN A 582 33.25 10.54 -13.47
N SER A 583 32.81 9.75 -12.51
CA SER A 583 32.29 10.25 -11.23
C SER A 583 32.96 9.56 -10.06
N GLN A 584 33.30 10.33 -9.05
CA GLN A 584 33.79 9.80 -7.77
C GLN A 584 32.67 9.62 -6.77
N SER A 585 31.55 10.35 -6.92
CA SER A 585 30.39 10.28 -6.05
C SER A 585 29.07 10.20 -6.80
N LEU A 586 28.04 9.64 -6.13
CA LEU A 586 26.68 9.78 -6.62
C LEU A 586 26.26 11.24 -6.53
N PRO A 587 25.52 11.76 -7.52
CA PRO A 587 24.85 13.06 -7.39
C PRO A 587 24.00 13.13 -6.12
N LEU A 588 23.94 14.29 -5.48
CA LEU A 588 23.22 14.49 -4.21
C LEU A 588 21.77 13.97 -4.25
N GLU A 589 21.10 14.12 -5.38
CA GLU A 589 19.72 13.67 -5.59
C GLU A 589 19.59 12.16 -5.71
N ARG A 590 20.69 11.45 -5.93
CA ARG A 590 20.73 9.99 -6.06
C ARG A 590 21.29 9.28 -4.83
N GLN A 591 21.91 10.03 -3.93
CA GLN A 591 22.38 9.49 -2.65
C GLN A 591 21.20 9.10 -1.77
N PHE A 592 21.41 8.12 -0.93
CA PHE A 592 20.45 7.71 0.08
C PHE A 592 20.52 8.63 1.29
N TYR A 593 19.39 8.84 1.94
CA TYR A 593 19.31 9.51 3.23
C TYR A 593 18.37 8.75 4.18
N SER A 594 18.50 9.02 5.46
CA SER A 594 17.67 8.43 6.51
C SER A 594 17.13 9.49 7.45
N GLY A 595 16.11 9.11 8.24
CA GLY A 595 15.36 10.03 9.09
C GLY A 595 14.09 10.58 8.43
N GLY A 596 13.21 11.15 9.25
CA GLY A 596 11.94 11.73 8.84
C GLY A 596 10.74 10.81 8.95
N ALA A 597 9.58 11.36 8.64
CA ALA A 597 8.27 10.75 8.87
C ALA A 597 8.05 9.36 8.23
N ASN A 598 8.76 9.03 7.14
CA ASN A 598 8.59 7.78 6.37
C ASN A 598 9.84 6.88 6.44
N SER A 599 10.74 7.10 7.39
CA SER A 599 12.01 6.41 7.50
C SER A 599 12.31 6.10 8.97
N MET A 600 13.44 6.54 9.51
CA MET A 600 13.82 6.44 10.92
C MET A 600 13.21 7.61 11.70
N ARG A 601 12.05 7.41 12.32
CA ARG A 601 11.23 8.47 12.93
C ARG A 601 11.80 9.07 14.23
N GLY A 602 12.87 8.52 14.76
CA GLY A 602 13.63 9.14 15.87
C GLY A 602 14.52 10.33 15.45
N TRP A 603 14.73 10.55 14.15
CA TRP A 603 15.58 11.60 13.59
C TRP A 603 14.84 12.47 12.59
N GLN A 604 15.30 13.69 12.45
CA GLN A 604 14.86 14.57 11.38
C GLN A 604 15.29 14.02 10.00
N ALA A 605 14.65 14.47 8.93
CA ALA A 605 15.06 14.06 7.58
C ALA A 605 16.50 14.49 7.31
N ARG A 606 17.35 13.55 6.84
CA ARG A 606 18.77 13.75 6.57
C ARG A 606 19.64 14.07 7.79
N ASP A 607 19.20 13.68 8.98
CA ASP A 607 19.93 13.93 10.25
C ASP A 607 20.63 12.68 10.80
N LEU A 608 20.39 11.52 10.18
CA LEU A 608 21.00 10.25 10.60
C LEU A 608 22.10 9.78 9.63
N GLY A 609 23.24 9.36 10.18
CA GLY A 609 24.35 8.77 9.46
C GLY A 609 25.26 9.80 8.79
N PRO A 610 26.14 9.37 7.87
CA PRO A 610 26.44 7.98 7.50
C PRO A 610 27.21 7.21 8.59
N GLY A 611 26.85 5.95 8.76
CA GLY A 611 27.50 5.06 9.72
C GLY A 611 27.47 5.57 11.16
N ARG A 612 28.65 5.78 11.75
CA ARG A 612 28.85 6.32 13.09
C ARG A 612 29.35 7.76 13.09
N MET A 613 29.38 8.39 11.94
CA MET A 613 29.84 9.78 11.81
C MET A 613 28.82 10.72 12.48
N LYS A 614 29.30 11.70 13.21
CA LYS A 614 28.46 12.72 13.81
C LYS A 614 27.95 13.66 12.72
N GLY A 615 26.64 13.98 12.78
CA GLY A 615 26.02 14.90 11.86
C GLY A 615 26.75 16.23 11.80
N ASN A 616 26.97 16.75 10.59
CA ASN A 616 27.66 18.00 10.42
C ASN A 616 26.74 19.16 10.82
N LYS A 617 27.06 19.85 11.91
CA LYS A 617 26.30 21.00 12.41
C LYS A 617 26.49 22.28 11.56
N MET A 618 27.35 22.23 10.54
CA MET A 618 27.64 23.37 9.68
C MET A 618 26.48 23.74 8.74
N PHE A 619 25.56 22.79 8.47
CA PHE A 619 24.40 23.04 7.67
C PHE A 619 23.25 23.59 8.51
N SER A 620 22.63 24.67 8.09
CA SER A 620 21.41 25.21 8.69
C SER A 620 20.26 24.22 8.62
N ILE A 621 20.27 23.34 7.59
CA ILE A 621 19.32 22.27 7.33
C ILE A 621 20.10 20.97 7.23
N PRO A 622 19.72 19.89 7.98
CA PRO A 622 20.41 18.61 7.93
C PRO A 622 20.55 18.07 6.50
N SER A 623 21.72 17.57 6.13
CA SER A 623 22.03 17.13 4.76
C SER A 623 22.81 15.82 4.68
N GLN A 624 22.74 14.98 5.72
CA GLN A 624 23.43 13.67 5.76
C GLN A 624 22.94 12.74 4.65
N THR A 625 23.89 12.16 3.93
CA THR A 625 23.63 11.24 2.80
C THR A 625 24.65 10.11 2.77
N GLY A 626 24.38 9.04 2.01
CA GLY A 626 25.25 7.89 1.85
C GLY A 626 25.04 7.16 0.54
N ASP A 627 25.92 6.21 0.26
CA ASP A 627 25.87 5.38 -0.95
C ASP A 627 25.07 4.08 -0.73
N MET A 628 24.85 3.68 0.51
CA MET A 628 24.12 2.48 0.92
C MET A 628 23.11 2.83 2.01
N LYS A 629 21.96 2.16 2.00
CA LYS A 629 20.89 2.31 2.98
C LYS A 629 20.31 0.95 3.33
N LEU A 630 20.09 0.71 4.62
CA LEU A 630 19.30 -0.42 5.11
C LEU A 630 18.36 0.09 6.19
N GLU A 631 17.08 -0.22 6.06
CA GLU A 631 16.04 0.10 7.05
C GLU A 631 15.07 -1.05 7.23
N ALA A 632 14.66 -1.30 8.47
CA ALA A 632 13.57 -2.17 8.85
C ALA A 632 12.62 -1.41 9.76
N ASN A 633 11.33 -1.44 9.45
CA ASN A 633 10.30 -0.74 10.17
C ASN A 633 9.20 -1.74 10.56
N LEU A 634 8.73 -1.63 11.79
CA LEU A 634 7.63 -2.42 12.33
C LEU A 634 6.62 -1.47 12.98
N GLU A 635 5.35 -1.60 12.64
CA GLU A 635 4.28 -0.75 13.19
C GLU A 635 3.06 -1.59 13.51
N TYR A 636 2.62 -1.56 14.77
CA TYR A 636 1.33 -2.08 15.21
C TYR A 636 0.32 -0.95 15.25
N ARG A 637 -0.77 -1.09 14.49
CA ARG A 637 -1.88 -0.14 14.35
C ARG A 637 -3.11 -0.70 15.01
N PHE A 638 -3.79 0.11 15.82
CA PHE A 638 -4.97 -0.32 16.54
C PHE A 638 -6.03 0.79 16.59
N PRO A 639 -7.32 0.44 16.54
CA PRO A 639 -8.40 1.39 16.66
C PRO A 639 -8.43 1.98 18.06
N MET A 640 -8.74 3.25 18.16
CA MET A 640 -8.97 3.94 19.43
C MET A 640 -10.47 4.24 19.59
N PHE A 641 -10.90 5.38 19.15
CA PHE A 641 -12.30 5.79 19.16
C PHE A 641 -12.59 6.62 17.90
N TRP A 642 -13.85 6.64 17.49
CA TRP A 642 -14.32 7.34 16.30
C TRP A 642 -13.47 6.95 15.07
N LYS A 643 -12.75 7.88 14.45
CA LYS A 643 -11.85 7.69 13.31
C LYS A 643 -10.37 7.74 13.72
N LEU A 644 -10.08 7.69 15.01
CA LEU A 644 -8.73 7.71 15.53
C LEU A 644 -8.17 6.30 15.66
N TYR A 645 -6.92 6.16 15.23
CA TYR A 645 -6.12 4.94 15.38
C TYR A 645 -4.81 5.29 16.08
N GLY A 646 -4.43 4.45 17.02
CA GLY A 646 -3.12 4.49 17.64
C GLY A 646 -2.11 3.68 16.83
N ALA A 647 -0.83 4.02 16.95
CA ALA A 647 0.27 3.20 16.46
C ALA A 647 1.41 3.14 17.46
N LEU A 648 1.97 1.94 17.59
CA LEU A 648 3.24 1.68 18.24
C LEU A 648 4.23 1.25 17.17
N PHE A 649 5.41 1.82 17.15
CA PHE A 649 6.37 1.49 16.11
C PHE A 649 7.80 1.39 16.61
N THR A 650 8.61 0.67 15.86
CA THR A 650 10.05 0.64 15.99
C THR A 650 10.69 0.68 14.61
N ASP A 651 11.75 1.45 14.48
CA ASP A 651 12.52 1.59 13.25
C ASP A 651 13.98 1.30 13.57
N VAL A 652 14.66 0.53 12.71
CA VAL A 652 16.06 0.18 12.83
C VAL A 652 16.72 0.34 11.47
N GLY A 653 17.84 1.03 11.39
CA GLY A 653 18.55 1.20 10.13
C GLY A 653 19.63 2.24 10.17
N ASN A 654 20.24 2.51 9.04
CA ASN A 654 21.18 3.61 8.82
C ASN A 654 21.49 3.75 7.32
N ILE A 655 22.33 4.74 7.01
CA ILE A 655 23.01 4.89 5.72
C ILE A 655 24.51 4.76 5.92
N TRP A 656 25.24 4.41 4.87
CA TRP A 656 26.70 4.29 4.89
C TRP A 656 27.28 4.76 3.57
N THR A 657 28.59 5.07 3.59
CA THR A 657 29.40 5.17 2.38
C THR A 657 30.06 3.82 2.07
N ILE A 658 30.34 3.58 0.80
CA ILE A 658 31.05 2.35 0.35
C ILE A 658 32.43 2.64 -0.22
N ARG A 659 32.83 3.91 -0.22
CA ARG A 659 34.11 4.38 -0.77
C ARG A 659 35.25 4.22 0.21
N GLU A 660 36.46 4.23 -0.32
CA GLU A 660 37.70 4.33 0.45
C GLU A 660 38.18 5.77 0.43
N GLU A 661 38.39 6.31 1.60
CA GLU A 661 38.99 7.63 1.81
C GLU A 661 39.85 7.56 3.06
N GLU A 662 41.03 8.23 3.06
CA GLU A 662 42.05 8.08 4.09
C GLU A 662 41.87 8.94 5.34
N SER A 663 40.61 9.34 5.67
CA SER A 663 40.38 10.10 6.91
C SER A 663 39.77 9.25 8.01
N GLU A 664 40.08 9.53 9.28
CA GLU A 664 39.51 8.81 10.43
C GLU A 664 38.01 8.96 10.50
N ASP A 665 37.43 10.14 10.19
CA ASP A 665 36.01 10.41 10.17
C ASP A 665 35.32 9.58 9.10
N TRP A 666 35.95 9.36 7.95
CA TRP A 666 35.44 8.57 6.88
C TRP A 666 35.34 7.07 7.23
N ASN A 667 36.29 6.55 7.99
CA ASN A 667 36.23 5.18 8.51
C ASN A 667 35.03 4.95 9.43
N LEU A 668 34.50 5.99 10.05
CA LEU A 668 33.25 5.92 10.82
C LEU A 668 32.00 5.88 9.93
N ALA A 669 32.04 6.48 8.76
CA ALA A 669 30.95 6.53 7.78
C ALA A 669 30.85 5.27 6.92
N LYS A 670 31.99 4.55 6.70
CA LYS A 670 32.09 3.41 5.80
C LYS A 670 31.32 2.19 6.31
N PHE A 671 30.66 1.49 5.40
CA PHE A 671 30.05 0.19 5.69
C PHE A 671 31.09 -0.86 6.06
N SER A 672 30.88 -1.56 7.15
CA SER A 672 31.73 -2.66 7.59
C SER A 672 30.91 -3.71 8.31
N MET A 673 30.96 -4.95 7.84
CA MET A 673 30.28 -6.08 8.51
C MET A 673 30.72 -6.26 9.96
N LYS A 674 31.99 -6.03 10.27
CA LYS A 674 32.54 -6.11 11.64
C LYS A 674 31.90 -5.10 12.60
N ASN A 675 31.52 -3.93 12.10
CA ASN A 675 30.91 -2.86 12.87
C ASN A 675 29.41 -2.66 12.60
N PHE A 676 28.79 -3.53 11.80
CA PHE A 676 27.41 -3.37 11.34
C PHE A 676 26.43 -3.11 12.51
N GLY A 677 26.37 -4.01 13.49
CA GLY A 677 25.47 -3.85 14.63
C GLY A 677 25.72 -2.59 15.47
N LYS A 678 27.00 -2.12 15.53
CA LYS A 678 27.36 -0.89 16.27
C LYS A 678 26.99 0.39 15.49
N SER A 679 26.78 0.29 14.19
CA SER A 679 26.43 1.40 13.32
C SER A 679 24.93 1.49 13.05
N LEU A 680 24.12 0.53 13.49
CA LEU A 680 22.67 0.60 13.38
C LEU A 680 22.10 1.62 14.37
N ALA A 681 21.28 2.51 13.89
CA ALA A 681 20.42 3.36 14.70
C ALA A 681 19.10 2.64 14.99
N ALA A 682 18.49 2.93 16.14
CA ALA A 682 17.21 2.38 16.53
C ALA A 682 16.36 3.41 17.26
N ASN A 683 15.05 3.41 16.97
CA ASN A 683 14.05 4.18 17.70
C ASN A 683 12.78 3.37 17.92
N TRP A 684 12.02 3.77 18.91
CA TRP A 684 10.62 3.38 19.08
C TRP A 684 9.74 4.61 19.10
N GLY A 685 8.44 4.46 19.05
CA GLY A 685 7.59 5.63 19.14
C GLY A 685 6.11 5.32 19.17
N LEU A 686 5.37 6.40 19.36
CA LEU A 686 3.92 6.44 19.43
C LEU A 686 3.40 7.31 18.30
N GLY A 687 2.26 6.94 17.75
CA GLY A 687 1.62 7.76 16.73
C GLY A 687 0.11 7.73 16.81
N VAL A 688 -0.51 8.82 16.37
CA VAL A 688 -1.96 8.94 16.23
C VAL A 688 -2.30 9.14 14.76
N ARG A 689 -3.35 8.47 14.31
CA ARG A 689 -3.87 8.52 12.94
C ARG A 689 -5.33 8.93 12.97
N VAL A 690 -5.71 9.85 12.09
CA VAL A 690 -7.11 10.20 11.82
C VAL A 690 -7.47 9.65 10.45
N ASP A 691 -8.31 8.63 10.39
CA ASP A 691 -8.79 8.04 9.13
C ASP A 691 -10.08 8.74 8.68
N LEU A 692 -9.95 9.57 7.65
CA LEU A 692 -11.06 10.27 7.03
C LEU A 692 -11.67 9.48 5.84
N ASN A 693 -11.33 8.21 5.66
CA ASN A 693 -11.62 7.29 4.56
C ASN A 693 -10.86 7.60 3.26
N PHE A 694 -10.85 8.85 2.81
CA PHE A 694 -10.15 9.31 1.61
C PHE A 694 -8.73 9.82 1.92
N LEU A 695 -8.43 10.10 3.18
CA LEU A 695 -7.17 10.66 3.66
C LEU A 695 -6.90 10.21 5.09
N ILE A 696 -5.66 9.84 5.36
CA ILE A 696 -5.18 9.55 6.72
C ILE A 696 -4.22 10.66 7.12
N LEU A 697 -4.53 11.35 8.20
CA LEU A 697 -3.60 12.28 8.83
C LEU A 697 -2.90 11.58 9.98
N ARG A 698 -1.61 11.76 10.13
CA ARG A 698 -0.83 11.13 11.20
C ARG A 698 0.09 12.12 11.89
N LEU A 699 0.26 11.89 13.18
CA LEU A 699 1.26 12.54 14.01
C LEU A 699 2.06 11.44 14.71
N ASP A 700 3.36 11.38 14.43
CA ASP A 700 4.29 10.40 14.98
C ASP A 700 5.31 11.10 15.88
N MET A 701 5.55 10.52 17.07
CA MET A 701 6.64 10.88 17.95
C MET A 701 7.61 9.69 18.04
N GLY A 702 8.77 9.83 17.45
CA GLY A 702 9.84 8.84 17.50
C GLY A 702 10.84 9.18 18.59
N ILE A 703 11.17 8.21 19.43
CA ILE A 703 12.08 8.34 20.57
C ILE A 703 13.33 7.50 20.27
N LYS A 704 14.49 8.11 20.32
CA LYS A 704 15.77 7.41 20.09
C LYS A 704 16.02 6.35 21.14
N MET A 705 16.47 5.18 20.70
CA MET A 705 16.96 4.10 21.55
C MET A 705 18.48 3.98 21.46
N HIS A 706 19.02 3.98 20.23
CA HIS A 706 20.43 3.87 19.97
C HIS A 706 20.83 4.84 18.86
N ASP A 707 21.74 5.76 19.17
CA ASP A 707 22.33 6.69 18.22
C ASP A 707 23.82 6.34 18.04
N PRO A 708 24.20 5.77 16.88
CA PRO A 708 25.57 5.30 16.65
C PRO A 708 26.62 6.42 16.56
N SER A 709 26.19 7.67 16.33
CA SER A 709 27.07 8.83 16.17
C SER A 709 27.64 9.37 17.49
N LEU A 710 27.09 8.93 18.62
CA LEU A 710 27.51 9.39 19.94
C LEU A 710 28.69 8.57 20.49
N ALA A 711 29.35 9.08 21.53
CA ALA A 711 30.43 8.41 22.21
C ALA A 711 29.99 7.06 22.81
N ARG A 712 30.91 6.11 22.98
CA ARG A 712 30.60 4.71 23.34
C ARG A 712 29.69 4.54 24.55
N GLY A 713 29.76 5.41 25.58
CA GLY A 713 28.94 5.36 26.78
C GLY A 713 27.58 6.07 26.64
N GLU A 714 27.38 6.85 25.59
CA GLU A 714 26.20 7.74 25.43
C GLU A 714 25.23 7.29 24.33
N ARG A 715 25.55 6.22 23.59
CA ARG A 715 24.77 5.77 22.44
C ARG A 715 23.37 5.29 22.76
N TRP A 716 23.19 4.72 23.95
CA TRP A 716 21.92 4.22 24.40
C TRP A 716 21.17 5.26 25.20
N PHE A 717 19.94 5.55 24.76
CA PHE A 717 19.04 6.51 25.40
C PHE A 717 18.20 5.81 26.47
N GLY A 718 18.48 6.09 27.74
CA GLY A 718 17.62 5.67 28.85
C GLY A 718 16.39 6.57 29.00
N PRO A 719 15.43 6.22 29.87
CA PRO A 719 14.23 7.01 30.16
C PRO A 719 14.52 8.46 30.55
N ASP A 720 15.71 8.68 31.08
CA ASP A 720 16.23 9.99 31.48
C ASP A 720 16.52 10.93 30.30
N ARG A 721 16.77 10.41 29.11
CA ARG A 721 17.08 11.19 27.91
C ARG A 721 15.97 11.15 26.85
N TRP A 722 14.93 10.34 27.00
CA TRP A 722 13.89 10.15 25.98
C TRP A 722 13.22 11.46 25.55
N PHE A 723 13.01 12.39 26.47
CA PHE A 723 12.35 13.67 26.20
C PHE A 723 13.32 14.86 26.27
N SER A 724 14.62 14.62 26.10
CA SER A 724 15.59 15.68 25.89
C SER A 724 15.48 16.26 24.46
N ASN A 725 16.01 17.45 24.24
CA ASN A 725 15.93 18.14 22.93
C ASN A 725 16.50 17.30 21.75
N ASP A 726 17.42 16.37 22.04
CA ASP A 726 18.05 15.47 21.09
C ASP A 726 17.52 14.03 21.16
N GLY A 727 16.61 13.71 22.08
CA GLY A 727 16.11 12.37 22.37
C GLY A 727 14.90 11.94 21.54
N PHE A 728 14.16 12.88 20.95
CA PHE A 728 12.95 12.58 20.17
C PHE A 728 12.77 13.49 18.99
N ALA A 729 11.92 13.05 18.06
CA ALA A 729 11.46 13.86 16.94
C ALA A 729 9.96 13.68 16.74
N ILE A 730 9.29 14.77 16.33
CA ILE A 730 7.85 14.77 16.03
C ILE A 730 7.69 14.98 14.53
N HIS A 731 6.82 14.16 13.91
CA HIS A 731 6.56 14.21 12.48
C HIS A 731 5.06 14.26 12.22
N PHE A 732 4.66 15.21 11.39
CA PHE A 732 3.34 15.21 10.77
C PHE A 732 3.44 14.53 9.40
N GLY A 733 2.41 13.76 9.04
CA GLY A 733 2.40 13.07 7.75
C GLY A 733 0.99 12.81 7.24
N VAL A 734 0.92 12.53 5.96
CA VAL A 734 -0.31 12.16 5.24
C VAL A 734 -0.14 10.74 4.70
N GLY A 735 -1.15 9.89 4.90
CA GLY A 735 -1.08 8.46 4.58
C GLY A 735 -0.34 7.64 5.63
N TYR A 736 -0.22 6.34 5.40
CA TYR A 736 0.64 5.47 6.19
C TYR A 736 2.11 5.70 5.85
N PRO A 737 3.06 5.45 6.78
CA PRO A 737 4.49 5.66 6.50
C PRO A 737 5.06 4.65 5.50
N PHE A 738 4.39 3.48 5.36
CA PHE A 738 4.72 2.41 4.43
C PHE A 738 3.55 1.43 4.33
#